data_47a5bf77cde781b0ae3f4c0674463d8f
#
_entry.id   47a5bf77cde781b0ae3f4c0674463d8f
#
_cell.length_a   1.000
_cell.length_b   1.000
_cell.length_c   1.000
_cell.angle_alpha   90.00
_cell.angle_beta   90.00
_cell.angle_gamma   90.00
#
_symmetry.space_group_name_H-M   'P 1'
#
loop_
_entity.id
_entity.type
_entity.pdbx_description
1 polymer ?
#
loop_
_entity_poly.entity_id
_entity_poly.type
_entity_poly.pdbx_seq_one_letter_code
_entity_poly.pdbx_strand_id
1 'polypeptide(L)'
;MSTTTAELLKGAAALFPDEVVTSANVRHLDLPYGAGKFALITLDNGLDHTKPTTFGPASLANLNAAIDQVEKEAAEGDIVGVGVTGKPFIFAVGADLKGVELLKKHEDALAIGKGGHEVFKRLSALAVPTFAYYNGAAMGGGVEVGLHCNYRTVSKALPAFSLPEVFLGLVPGWGGCVLLPNLIGADKAVSVIIENSLNQNKQLKGKQVYELGIADALFEGADFLEQSLIWTAQILKGDVKVERPDVDRGEAWDQAVARGKFIADSKVHGAAPAAYRALGIIANAKSGDLQAGFDAEDQALADLIMGGELRAGIYAFNLVQKRAKRPAGAPDKNLARPVTKVGVVGAGLMASQLALLFLRRLEVPVVLTDIDQERVDKGVGYVHAEIEKLLGKGRINQDKANRLKGLVSGVLDKAEGFSDADFIIEAVFEEIGVKQQVFAEVEAVAPAHAILATNTSSLSISEMASKLKHPERVVGFHFFNPVAILPLLEIVRGEQTDDAALATAFGVAKKLKKTAVLVKDAPAFVVNRILTRFMGEIQNVIDEGTPVAVAEKAVEPLGLPMSPLVLLELVGPAIGLHVSETLNRAFPDRFTVSPNLAAVVKAGKRGFYVYDSGKPELDPEVAALLKQGDVVLTEEQVRDRVLDAVAQEIRLMLDENVVAEAQDIDLCLITGAGWPFHLGGITPYLDRAGVSERATGKRFLEAGVASVPA
;
A
#
# COMPACT_ATOMS: atom_id res chain seq x y z
N MET A 1 21.22 36.78 15.49
CA MET A 1 22.35 36.06 14.85
C MET A 1 21.74 34.95 14.03
N SER A 2 22.02 34.91 12.71
CA SER A 2 21.59 33.79 11.90
C SER A 2 22.33 32.54 12.35
N THR A 3 21.62 31.51 12.78
CA THR A 3 22.21 30.20 13.11
C THR A 3 22.79 29.62 11.83
N THR A 4 24.06 29.19 11.85
CA THR A 4 24.63 28.56 10.65
C THR A 4 23.95 27.20 10.37
N THR A 5 23.92 26.75 9.13
CA THR A 5 23.37 25.41 8.76
C THR A 5 24.01 24.31 9.60
N ALA A 6 25.32 24.39 9.86
CA ALA A 6 26.04 23.42 10.68
C ALA A 6 25.53 23.38 12.13
N GLU A 7 25.25 24.56 12.73
CA GLU A 7 24.72 24.66 14.11
C GLU A 7 23.28 24.10 14.18
N LEU A 8 22.45 24.39 13.17
CA LEU A 8 21.10 23.87 13.05
C LEU A 8 21.09 22.33 12.99
N LEU A 9 21.92 21.75 12.13
CA LEU A 9 22.02 20.29 11.97
C LEU A 9 22.60 19.62 13.23
N LYS A 10 23.58 20.25 13.88
CA LYS A 10 24.15 19.75 15.15
C LYS A 10 23.12 19.73 16.28
N GLY A 11 22.27 20.75 16.37
CA GLY A 11 21.18 20.79 17.33
C GLY A 11 20.15 19.71 17.07
N ALA A 12 19.80 19.48 15.80
CA ALA A 12 18.85 18.47 15.38
C ALA A 12 19.37 17.03 15.54
N ALA A 13 20.68 16.78 15.48
CA ALA A 13 21.26 15.43 15.58
C ALA A 13 20.93 14.73 16.91
N ALA A 14 20.79 15.47 17.99
CA ALA A 14 20.41 14.93 19.31
C ALA A 14 18.97 14.36 19.33
N LEU A 15 18.11 14.74 18.38
CA LEU A 15 16.74 14.27 18.25
C LEU A 15 16.65 12.93 17.48
N PHE A 16 17.76 12.48 16.86
CA PHE A 16 17.85 11.28 16.03
C PHE A 16 18.91 10.30 16.56
N PRO A 17 18.73 9.76 17.79
CA PRO A 17 19.76 8.97 18.46
C PRO A 17 20.12 7.67 17.73
N ASP A 18 19.20 7.12 16.98
CA ASP A 18 19.35 5.84 16.25
C ASP A 18 19.56 6.04 14.73
N GLU A 19 19.98 7.23 14.31
CA GLU A 19 20.26 7.51 12.90
C GLU A 19 21.34 6.57 12.35
N VAL A 20 21.04 5.88 11.24
CA VAL A 20 22.07 5.19 10.45
C VAL A 20 22.70 6.23 9.52
N VAL A 21 23.82 6.77 9.97
CA VAL A 21 24.46 7.92 9.32
C VAL A 21 24.95 7.56 7.92
N THR A 22 24.55 8.36 6.94
CA THR A 22 25.06 8.30 5.56
C THR A 22 26.30 9.20 5.46
N SER A 23 27.41 8.61 5.05
CA SER A 23 28.64 9.33 4.70
C SER A 23 28.51 9.88 3.26
N ALA A 24 29.09 11.05 3.02
CA ALA A 24 29.23 11.65 1.70
C ALA A 24 30.73 11.65 1.33
N ASN A 25 31.16 10.60 0.65
CA ASN A 25 32.57 10.36 0.37
C ASN A 25 32.97 11.08 -0.94
N VAL A 26 33.86 12.04 -0.86
CA VAL A 26 34.41 12.75 -2.03
C VAL A 26 35.58 11.97 -2.63
N ARG A 27 35.51 11.68 -3.92
CA ARG A 27 36.63 11.11 -4.71
C ARG A 27 36.88 11.98 -5.93
N HIS A 28 38.18 12.20 -6.23
CA HIS A 28 38.58 12.89 -7.44
C HIS A 28 38.90 11.88 -8.53
N LEU A 29 38.54 12.24 -9.75
CA LEU A 29 38.82 11.45 -10.95
C LEU A 29 39.07 12.40 -12.12
N ASP A 30 39.90 11.98 -13.05
CA ASP A 30 40.09 12.66 -14.31
C ASP A 30 39.04 12.21 -15.31
N LEU A 31 38.23 13.16 -15.80
CA LEU A 31 37.22 12.83 -16.79
C LEU A 31 37.85 12.44 -18.12
N PRO A 32 37.22 11.52 -18.89
CA PRO A 32 37.68 11.14 -20.20
C PRO A 32 37.79 12.34 -21.15
N TYR A 33 38.53 12.16 -22.25
CA TYR A 33 38.75 13.17 -23.31
C TYR A 33 39.43 14.44 -22.81
N GLY A 34 40.13 14.41 -21.68
CA GLY A 34 40.82 15.59 -21.11
C GLY A 34 39.84 16.67 -20.62
N ALA A 35 38.64 16.32 -20.23
CA ALA A 35 37.62 17.28 -19.78
C ALA A 35 37.94 17.92 -18.40
N GLY A 36 38.95 17.41 -17.68
CA GLY A 36 39.44 17.96 -16.44
C GLY A 36 39.18 17.08 -15.20
N LYS A 37 39.64 17.57 -14.03
CA LYS A 37 39.47 16.91 -12.74
C LYS A 37 38.06 17.14 -12.21
N PHE A 38 37.43 16.09 -11.74
CA PHE A 38 36.02 16.04 -11.32
C PHE A 38 35.90 15.49 -9.90
N ALA A 39 35.03 16.04 -9.07
CA ALA A 39 34.72 15.53 -7.75
C ALA A 39 33.44 14.69 -7.80
N LEU A 40 33.51 13.44 -7.35
CA LEU A 40 32.37 12.54 -7.21
C LEU A 40 32.04 12.30 -5.74
N ILE A 41 30.89 12.75 -5.30
CA ILE A 41 30.32 12.50 -3.98
C ILE A 41 29.53 11.20 -4.03
N THR A 42 29.92 10.22 -3.22
CA THR A 42 29.21 8.95 -3.08
C THR A 42 28.49 8.88 -1.73
N LEU A 43 27.16 8.71 -1.77
CA LEU A 43 26.31 8.54 -0.59
C LEU A 43 26.31 7.07 -0.17
N ASP A 44 26.84 6.78 1.01
CA ASP A 44 26.94 5.41 1.52
C ASP A 44 26.80 5.38 3.06
N ASN A 45 25.89 4.53 3.55
CA ASN A 45 25.70 4.32 4.99
C ASN A 45 26.54 3.15 5.55
N GLY A 46 27.48 2.60 4.79
CA GLY A 46 28.35 1.50 5.18
C GLY A 46 27.67 0.13 5.32
N LEU A 47 26.37 0.03 5.05
CA LEU A 47 25.63 -1.23 5.07
C LEU A 47 25.56 -1.84 3.67
N ASP A 48 25.13 -3.10 3.60
CA ASP A 48 24.98 -3.81 2.32
C ASP A 48 23.96 -3.11 1.38
N HIS A 49 23.97 -3.50 0.12
CA HIS A 49 23.17 -2.93 -0.95
C HIS A 49 21.64 -3.13 -0.80
N THR A 50 21.20 -3.95 0.17
CA THR A 50 19.76 -4.13 0.46
C THR A 50 19.23 -3.17 1.51
N LYS A 51 20.14 -2.46 2.20
CA LYS A 51 19.77 -1.52 3.27
C LYS A 51 19.67 -0.10 2.72
N PRO A 52 18.55 0.59 2.99
CA PRO A 52 18.31 1.94 2.48
C PRO A 52 19.36 2.93 2.99
N THR A 53 19.79 3.84 2.13
CA THR A 53 20.55 5.05 2.44
C THR A 53 19.56 6.17 2.69
N THR A 54 19.55 6.77 3.86
CA THR A 54 18.60 7.83 4.26
C THR A 54 19.32 9.08 4.74
N PHE A 55 18.60 10.20 4.82
CA PHE A 55 19.07 11.46 5.34
C PHE A 55 18.42 11.76 6.69
N GLY A 56 19.24 11.74 7.75
CA GLY A 56 18.95 12.39 9.01
C GLY A 56 19.88 13.59 9.19
N PRO A 57 19.83 14.30 10.34
CA PRO A 57 20.65 15.48 10.58
C PRO A 57 22.16 15.25 10.49
N ALA A 58 22.66 14.11 10.99
CA ALA A 58 24.07 13.77 10.89
C ALA A 58 24.48 13.43 9.46
N SER A 59 23.64 12.77 8.70
CA SER A 59 23.84 12.49 7.28
C SER A 59 23.86 13.78 6.44
N LEU A 60 22.95 14.72 6.73
CA LEU A 60 22.94 16.04 6.10
C LEU A 60 24.19 16.84 6.46
N ALA A 61 24.68 16.74 7.70
CA ALA A 61 25.94 17.38 8.11
C ALA A 61 27.15 16.81 7.34
N ASN A 62 27.19 15.49 7.09
CA ASN A 62 28.23 14.87 6.26
C ASN A 62 28.17 15.37 4.80
N LEU A 63 26.98 15.46 4.23
CA LEU A 63 26.82 15.99 2.88
C LEU A 63 27.21 17.48 2.84
N ASN A 64 26.83 18.28 3.85
CA ASN A 64 27.22 19.67 3.95
C ASN A 64 28.75 19.84 3.99
N ALA A 65 29.44 19.02 4.78
CA ALA A 65 30.91 19.03 4.84
C ALA A 65 31.57 18.63 3.52
N ALA A 66 30.99 17.65 2.79
CA ALA A 66 31.46 17.28 1.46
C ALA A 66 31.27 18.44 0.47
N ILE A 67 30.13 19.15 0.56
CA ILE A 67 29.87 20.34 -0.26
C ILE A 67 30.84 21.48 0.09
N ASP A 68 31.18 21.73 1.39
CA ASP A 68 32.19 22.72 1.81
C ASP A 68 33.55 22.45 1.13
N GLN A 69 33.95 21.17 1.04
CA GLN A 69 35.17 20.77 0.39
C GLN A 69 35.14 21.08 -1.11
N VAL A 70 34.10 20.59 -1.83
CA VAL A 70 34.04 20.76 -3.30
C VAL A 70 33.75 22.20 -3.72
N GLU A 71 33.07 22.99 -2.87
CA GLU A 71 32.86 24.44 -3.09
C GLU A 71 34.18 25.20 -3.08
N LYS A 72 35.05 24.89 -2.11
CA LYS A 72 36.40 25.44 -2.05
C LYS A 72 37.23 25.06 -3.28
N GLU A 73 37.26 23.77 -3.63
CA GLU A 73 38.01 23.26 -4.78
C GLU A 73 37.49 23.85 -6.11
N ALA A 74 36.17 24.06 -6.25
CA ALA A 74 35.57 24.72 -7.40
C ALA A 74 35.98 26.20 -7.48
N ALA A 75 36.00 26.92 -6.35
CA ALA A 75 36.41 28.32 -6.28
C ALA A 75 37.90 28.51 -6.61
N GLU A 76 38.76 27.56 -6.23
CA GLU A 76 40.19 27.52 -6.52
C GLU A 76 40.49 27.09 -8.00
N GLY A 77 39.47 26.56 -8.70
CA GLY A 77 39.62 26.07 -10.07
C GLY A 77 40.23 24.66 -10.16
N ASP A 78 40.28 23.93 -9.05
CA ASP A 78 40.87 22.59 -8.96
C ASP A 78 40.00 21.51 -9.59
N ILE A 79 38.68 21.77 -9.72
CA ILE A 79 37.69 20.85 -10.30
C ILE A 79 36.83 21.57 -11.34
N VAL A 80 36.35 20.81 -12.34
CA VAL A 80 35.51 21.31 -13.42
C VAL A 80 34.02 20.99 -13.24
N GLY A 81 33.67 20.17 -12.24
CA GLY A 81 32.31 19.79 -11.96
C GLY A 81 32.22 18.84 -10.77
N VAL A 82 30.99 18.65 -10.28
CA VAL A 82 30.68 17.79 -9.13
C VAL A 82 29.57 16.81 -9.48
N GLY A 83 29.78 15.52 -9.21
CA GLY A 83 28.77 14.48 -9.34
C GLY A 83 28.29 13.97 -7.99
N VAL A 84 27.02 13.58 -7.89
CA VAL A 84 26.45 12.88 -6.74
C VAL A 84 25.94 11.54 -7.21
N THR A 85 26.32 10.47 -6.53
CA THR A 85 25.85 9.11 -6.76
C THR A 85 25.63 8.38 -5.44
N GLY A 86 24.98 7.22 -5.46
CA GLY A 86 24.80 6.38 -4.29
C GLY A 86 25.64 5.10 -4.35
N LYS A 87 25.58 4.31 -3.29
CA LYS A 87 26.13 2.96 -3.27
C LYS A 87 25.42 2.05 -4.29
N PRO A 88 25.94 0.85 -4.63
CA PRO A 88 25.33 -0.03 -5.62
C PRO A 88 23.84 -0.28 -5.36
N PHE A 89 23.01 -0.11 -6.40
CA PHE A 89 21.55 -0.31 -6.43
C PHE A 89 20.70 0.68 -5.59
N ILE A 90 21.31 1.56 -4.82
CA ILE A 90 20.60 2.56 -4.01
C ILE A 90 21.29 3.91 -4.19
N PHE A 91 20.54 4.90 -4.72
CA PHE A 91 20.98 6.28 -4.74
C PHE A 91 20.78 6.92 -3.36
N ALA A 92 19.55 7.17 -2.96
CA ALA A 92 19.11 7.51 -1.61
C ALA A 92 17.57 7.37 -1.53
N VAL A 93 17.04 7.03 -0.34
CA VAL A 93 15.62 6.71 -0.19
C VAL A 93 14.93 7.55 0.91
N GLY A 94 15.17 8.83 0.86
CA GLY A 94 14.42 9.82 1.64
C GLY A 94 15.00 10.12 3.02
N ALA A 95 14.19 10.77 3.84
CA ALA A 95 14.53 11.14 5.20
C ALA A 95 14.53 9.92 6.16
N ASP A 96 15.23 10.05 7.29
CA ASP A 96 15.14 9.07 8.38
C ASP A 96 13.82 9.22 9.13
N LEU A 97 12.82 8.46 8.68
CA LEU A 97 11.46 8.50 9.24
C LEU A 97 11.40 8.07 10.70
N LYS A 98 12.36 7.25 11.20
CA LYS A 98 12.38 6.85 12.60
C LYS A 98 12.64 8.02 13.53
N GLY A 99 13.59 8.89 13.16
CA GLY A 99 13.84 10.10 13.91
C GLY A 99 12.70 11.10 13.81
N VAL A 100 12.12 11.24 12.60
CA VAL A 100 10.97 12.13 12.38
C VAL A 100 9.76 11.75 13.26
N GLU A 101 9.49 10.46 13.48
CA GLU A 101 8.43 9.99 14.38
C GLU A 101 8.60 10.49 15.82
N LEU A 102 9.85 10.71 16.26
CA LEU A 102 10.17 11.12 17.63
C LEU A 102 10.01 12.62 17.88
N LEU A 103 9.85 13.44 16.85
CA LEU A 103 9.72 14.88 16.96
C LEU A 103 8.44 15.26 17.71
N LYS A 104 8.58 16.16 18.71
CA LYS A 104 7.48 16.62 19.58
C LYS A 104 7.16 18.10 19.43
N LYS A 105 8.05 18.86 18.79
CA LYS A 105 7.93 20.30 18.68
C LYS A 105 7.97 20.74 17.23
N HIS A 106 7.11 21.69 16.90
CA HIS A 106 7.02 22.27 15.55
C HIS A 106 8.34 22.93 15.13
N GLU A 107 9.03 23.60 16.06
CA GLU A 107 10.34 24.23 15.81
C GLU A 107 11.41 23.23 15.39
N ASP A 108 11.41 22.02 16.00
CA ASP A 108 12.35 20.94 15.65
C ASP A 108 12.03 20.38 14.24
N ALA A 109 10.75 20.20 13.93
CA ALA A 109 10.32 19.76 12.60
C ALA A 109 10.66 20.80 11.52
N LEU A 110 10.47 22.08 11.79
CA LEU A 110 10.85 23.19 10.91
C LEU A 110 12.37 23.24 10.69
N ALA A 111 13.16 22.98 11.75
CA ALA A 111 14.61 22.93 11.64
C ALA A 111 15.11 21.82 10.71
N ILE A 112 14.43 20.66 10.71
CA ILE A 112 14.75 19.54 9.79
C ILE A 112 14.42 19.91 8.34
N GLY A 113 13.25 20.51 8.06
CA GLY A 113 12.89 20.99 6.71
C GLY A 113 13.95 21.97 6.20
N LYS A 114 14.19 23.04 6.93
CA LYS A 114 15.19 24.06 6.58
C LYS A 114 16.59 23.48 6.41
N GLY A 115 17.01 22.57 7.31
CA GLY A 115 18.32 21.94 7.24
C GLY A 115 18.55 21.19 5.93
N GLY A 116 17.59 20.43 5.47
CA GLY A 116 17.67 19.72 4.18
C GLY A 116 17.73 20.69 2.99
N HIS A 117 16.84 21.68 2.93
CA HIS A 117 16.87 22.72 1.90
C HIS A 117 18.20 23.47 1.83
N GLU A 118 18.70 23.94 2.99
CA GLU A 118 19.93 24.69 3.05
C GLU A 118 21.14 23.89 2.54
N VAL A 119 21.17 22.57 2.80
CA VAL A 119 22.22 21.69 2.28
C VAL A 119 22.06 21.45 0.79
N PHE A 120 20.86 21.05 0.36
CA PHE A 120 20.67 20.62 -1.04
C PHE A 120 20.78 21.78 -2.03
N LYS A 121 20.23 22.97 -1.72
CA LYS A 121 20.31 24.14 -2.60
C LYS A 121 21.74 24.59 -2.90
N ARG A 122 22.71 24.29 -2.03
CA ARG A 122 24.12 24.58 -2.26
C ARG A 122 24.67 23.89 -3.52
N LEU A 123 24.13 22.69 -3.88
CA LEU A 123 24.54 21.98 -5.09
C LEU A 123 24.27 22.82 -6.36
N SER A 124 23.12 23.50 -6.43
CA SER A 124 22.81 24.37 -7.56
C SER A 124 23.55 25.70 -7.54
N ALA A 125 24.11 26.10 -6.39
CA ALA A 125 24.82 27.35 -6.20
C ALA A 125 26.35 27.23 -6.44
N LEU A 126 26.89 26.02 -6.63
CA LEU A 126 28.31 25.82 -6.91
C LEU A 126 28.75 26.54 -8.18
N ALA A 127 29.99 27.04 -8.20
CA ALA A 127 30.57 27.73 -9.32
C ALA A 127 30.83 26.84 -10.56
N VAL A 128 30.70 25.52 -10.39
CA VAL A 128 30.88 24.51 -11.46
C VAL A 128 29.60 23.70 -11.63
N PRO A 129 29.34 23.12 -12.82
CA PRO A 129 28.17 22.28 -13.06
C PRO A 129 28.09 21.06 -12.13
N THR A 130 26.85 20.75 -11.71
CA THR A 130 26.55 19.62 -10.84
C THR A 130 25.72 18.55 -11.56
N PHE A 131 25.99 17.28 -11.24
CA PHE A 131 25.40 16.12 -11.90
C PHE A 131 24.88 15.13 -10.87
N ALA A 132 23.64 14.67 -11.01
CA ALA A 132 23.12 13.54 -10.23
C ALA A 132 23.08 12.27 -11.09
N TYR A 133 23.66 11.20 -10.57
CA TYR A 133 23.69 9.90 -11.24
C TYR A 133 22.79 8.92 -10.49
N TYR A 134 21.52 8.80 -10.90
CA TYR A 134 20.54 7.91 -10.30
C TYR A 134 20.87 6.44 -10.66
N ASN A 135 21.85 5.89 -9.96
CA ASN A 135 22.37 4.53 -10.15
C ASN A 135 21.49 3.42 -9.58
N GLY A 136 20.52 3.76 -8.73
CA GLY A 136 19.67 2.82 -8.02
C GLY A 136 18.43 3.49 -7.46
N ALA A 137 17.75 2.84 -6.49
CA ALA A 137 16.53 3.34 -5.89
C ALA A 137 16.70 4.79 -5.39
N ALA A 138 15.79 5.67 -5.81
CA ALA A 138 15.75 7.08 -5.41
C ALA A 138 14.31 7.43 -4.99
N MET A 139 14.14 7.85 -3.74
CA MET A 139 12.82 8.17 -3.19
C MET A 139 12.89 9.40 -2.29
N GLY A 140 11.84 10.22 -2.29
CA GLY A 140 11.75 11.39 -1.41
C GLY A 140 12.97 12.29 -1.50
N GLY A 141 13.60 12.62 -0.37
CA GLY A 141 14.84 13.39 -0.31
C GLY A 141 15.96 12.88 -1.23
N GLY A 142 15.97 11.59 -1.58
CA GLY A 142 16.89 11.05 -2.59
C GLY A 142 16.58 11.52 -4.01
N VAL A 143 15.33 11.74 -4.34
CA VAL A 143 14.94 12.41 -5.60
C VAL A 143 15.30 13.89 -5.51
N GLU A 144 14.98 14.52 -4.38
CA GLU A 144 15.11 15.95 -4.17
C GLU A 144 16.57 16.43 -4.24
N VAL A 145 17.52 15.71 -3.64
CA VAL A 145 18.95 16.07 -3.77
C VAL A 145 19.42 16.11 -5.23
N GLY A 146 18.94 15.19 -6.05
CA GLY A 146 19.27 15.20 -7.48
C GLY A 146 18.53 16.28 -8.28
N LEU A 147 17.35 16.73 -7.82
CA LEU A 147 16.66 17.87 -8.45
C LEU A 147 17.42 19.19 -8.27
N HIS A 148 18.22 19.31 -7.22
CA HIS A 148 19.10 20.45 -6.99
C HIS A 148 20.38 20.44 -7.85
N CYS A 149 20.69 19.34 -8.56
CA CYS A 149 21.79 19.31 -9.52
C CYS A 149 21.37 19.93 -10.89
N ASN A 150 22.35 20.47 -11.62
CA ASN A 150 22.11 21.04 -12.96
C ASN A 150 21.69 19.97 -13.97
N TYR A 151 22.30 18.77 -13.88
CA TYR A 151 22.08 17.66 -14.81
C TYR A 151 21.80 16.35 -14.08
N ARG A 152 21.08 15.46 -14.73
CA ARG A 152 20.70 14.15 -14.15
C ARG A 152 20.82 13.05 -15.20
N THR A 153 21.46 11.94 -14.83
CA THR A 153 21.38 10.69 -15.59
C THR A 153 20.66 9.62 -14.78
N VAL A 154 20.04 8.67 -15.46
CA VAL A 154 19.30 7.58 -14.81
C VAL A 154 19.66 6.23 -15.40
N SER A 155 19.83 5.23 -14.51
CA SER A 155 20.04 3.85 -14.90
C SER A 155 18.75 3.23 -15.42
N LYS A 156 18.80 2.55 -16.56
CA LYS A 156 17.70 1.74 -17.08
C LYS A 156 17.29 0.63 -16.13
N ALA A 157 18.23 0.14 -15.33
CA ALA A 157 18.01 -0.88 -14.30
C ALA A 157 17.46 -0.31 -12.97
N LEU A 158 17.25 1.01 -12.85
CA LEU A 158 16.73 1.65 -11.64
C LEU A 158 15.43 0.97 -11.18
N PRO A 159 15.41 0.42 -9.94
CA PRO A 159 14.29 -0.41 -9.48
C PRO A 159 13.08 0.42 -9.04
N ALA A 160 13.30 1.63 -8.54
CA ALA A 160 12.26 2.46 -7.95
C ALA A 160 12.65 3.94 -7.94
N PHE A 161 11.71 4.80 -8.33
CA PHE A 161 11.80 6.25 -8.23
C PHE A 161 10.44 6.81 -7.85
N SER A 162 10.34 7.57 -6.77
CA SER A 162 9.08 8.17 -6.32
C SER A 162 9.29 9.34 -5.36
N LEU A 163 8.26 10.17 -5.24
CA LEU A 163 8.08 11.13 -4.15
C LEU A 163 6.89 10.63 -3.31
N PRO A 164 7.13 9.73 -2.31
CA PRO A 164 6.09 9.01 -1.60
C PRO A 164 5.47 9.80 -0.43
N GLU A 165 5.88 11.05 -0.23
CA GLU A 165 5.57 11.84 0.96
C GLU A 165 4.06 11.97 1.17
N VAL A 166 3.30 12.25 0.11
CA VAL A 166 1.84 12.38 0.19
C VAL A 166 1.16 11.07 0.64
N PHE A 167 1.72 9.93 0.24
CA PHE A 167 1.26 8.61 0.71
C PHE A 167 1.49 8.41 2.21
N LEU A 168 2.56 9.00 2.75
CA LEU A 168 2.93 8.90 4.17
C LEU A 168 2.31 10.01 5.03
N GLY A 169 1.56 10.95 4.45
CA GLY A 169 0.97 12.08 5.17
C GLY A 169 1.89 13.30 5.28
N LEU A 170 2.90 13.41 4.41
CA LEU A 170 3.81 14.56 4.29
C LEU A 170 3.73 15.19 2.89
N VAL A 171 4.46 16.28 2.70
CA VAL A 171 4.79 16.81 1.37
C VAL A 171 6.26 16.52 1.05
N PRO A 172 6.66 16.39 -0.24
CA PRO A 172 8.05 16.55 -0.63
C PRO A 172 8.54 17.90 -0.12
N GLY A 173 9.45 17.87 0.84
CA GLY A 173 9.74 19.03 1.66
C GLY A 173 11.17 19.55 1.53
N TRP A 174 11.92 19.08 0.51
CA TRP A 174 13.28 19.53 0.21
C TRP A 174 13.44 19.92 -1.27
N GLY A 175 12.39 20.53 -1.84
CA GLY A 175 12.36 21.06 -3.19
C GLY A 175 11.46 20.30 -4.16
N GLY A 176 10.88 19.16 -3.78
CA GLY A 176 10.13 18.30 -4.71
C GLY A 176 8.87 18.94 -5.27
N CYS A 177 8.10 19.67 -4.45
CA CYS A 177 6.89 20.38 -4.89
C CYS A 177 7.19 21.65 -5.68
N VAL A 178 8.43 22.16 -5.64
CA VAL A 178 8.85 23.39 -6.32
C VAL A 178 9.69 23.10 -7.56
N LEU A 179 10.77 22.31 -7.41
CA LEU A 179 11.71 22.05 -8.48
C LEU A 179 11.15 21.13 -9.56
N LEU A 180 10.43 20.08 -9.17
CA LEU A 180 9.91 19.12 -10.13
C LEU A 180 8.91 19.74 -11.13
N PRO A 181 7.87 20.49 -10.70
CA PRO A 181 6.96 21.12 -11.64
C PRO A 181 7.64 22.20 -12.49
N ASN A 182 8.67 22.86 -11.97
CA ASN A 182 9.48 23.81 -12.75
C ASN A 182 10.45 23.14 -13.73
N LEU A 183 10.71 21.84 -13.57
CA LEU A 183 11.55 21.05 -14.48
C LEU A 183 10.75 20.39 -15.61
N ILE A 184 9.62 19.75 -15.28
CA ILE A 184 8.88 18.90 -16.23
C ILE A 184 7.45 19.35 -16.51
N GLY A 185 7.02 20.48 -15.94
CA GLY A 185 5.66 20.99 -15.99
C GLY A 185 4.76 20.45 -14.89
N ALA A 186 3.73 21.22 -14.54
CA ALA A 186 2.83 20.91 -13.43
C ALA A 186 2.07 19.60 -13.65
N ASP A 187 1.61 19.28 -14.84
CA ASP A 187 0.79 18.09 -15.10
C ASP A 187 1.56 16.79 -14.82
N LYS A 188 2.81 16.68 -15.29
CA LYS A 188 3.68 15.54 -15.02
C LYS A 188 4.07 15.50 -13.54
N ALA A 189 4.34 16.65 -12.92
CA ALA A 189 4.66 16.72 -11.49
C ALA A 189 3.49 16.28 -10.60
N VAL A 190 2.27 16.70 -10.91
CA VAL A 190 1.03 16.23 -10.26
C VAL A 190 0.89 14.70 -10.39
N SER A 191 1.21 14.14 -11.55
CA SER A 191 1.19 12.68 -11.72
C SER A 191 2.21 11.98 -10.82
N VAL A 192 3.40 12.53 -10.63
CA VAL A 192 4.45 11.94 -9.77
C VAL A 192 4.13 12.13 -8.28
N ILE A 193 3.79 13.36 -7.86
CA ILE A 193 3.66 13.73 -6.44
C ILE A 193 2.30 13.31 -5.87
N ILE A 194 1.21 13.48 -6.64
CA ILE A 194 -0.16 13.27 -6.17
C ILE A 194 -0.72 11.92 -6.63
N GLU A 195 -0.83 11.74 -7.96
CA GLU A 195 -1.52 10.58 -8.52
C GLU A 195 -0.83 9.25 -8.17
N ASN A 196 0.48 9.16 -8.37
CA ASN A 196 1.25 7.96 -8.06
C ASN A 196 1.27 7.66 -6.56
N SER A 197 1.40 8.70 -5.71
CA SER A 197 1.39 8.54 -4.25
C SER A 197 0.03 8.03 -3.77
N LEU A 198 -1.08 8.61 -4.24
CA LEU A 198 -2.43 8.17 -3.91
C LEU A 198 -2.85 6.87 -4.61
N ASN A 199 -2.04 6.37 -5.54
CA ASN A 199 -2.21 5.07 -6.18
C ASN A 199 -1.23 4.04 -5.59
N GLN A 200 -1.32 3.82 -4.28
CA GLN A 200 -0.50 2.87 -3.50
C GLN A 200 1.01 3.08 -3.69
N ASN A 201 1.44 4.34 -3.74
CA ASN A 201 2.84 4.72 -3.96
C ASN A 201 3.43 4.04 -5.21
N LYS A 202 2.77 4.19 -6.35
CA LYS A 202 3.24 3.66 -7.62
C LYS A 202 4.59 4.27 -7.98
N GLN A 203 5.59 3.39 -8.13
CA GLN A 203 6.97 3.77 -8.40
C GLN A 203 7.27 3.78 -9.91
N LEU A 204 8.07 4.74 -10.35
CA LEU A 204 8.60 4.83 -11.70
C LEU A 204 9.85 3.95 -11.87
N LYS A 205 10.10 3.52 -13.10
CA LYS A 205 11.33 2.85 -13.53
C LYS A 205 12.21 3.81 -14.30
N GLY A 206 13.50 3.49 -14.45
CA GLY A 206 14.48 4.38 -15.10
C GLY A 206 14.05 4.93 -16.45
N LYS A 207 13.46 4.09 -17.31
CA LYS A 207 12.93 4.53 -18.61
C LYS A 207 11.81 5.57 -18.46
N GLN A 208 10.91 5.39 -17.51
CA GLN A 208 9.81 6.35 -17.26
C GLN A 208 10.32 7.67 -16.71
N VAL A 209 11.35 7.65 -15.85
CA VAL A 209 12.01 8.85 -15.31
C VAL A 209 12.61 9.69 -16.45
N TYR A 210 13.25 9.03 -17.41
CA TYR A 210 13.80 9.67 -18.61
C TYR A 210 12.69 10.19 -19.54
N GLU A 211 11.68 9.40 -19.84
CA GLU A 211 10.56 9.78 -20.72
C GLU A 211 9.74 10.96 -20.17
N LEU A 212 9.65 11.11 -18.85
CA LEU A 212 9.03 12.28 -18.22
C LEU A 212 9.89 13.54 -18.32
N GLY A 213 11.18 13.42 -18.60
CA GLY A 213 12.13 14.55 -18.65
C GLY A 213 12.74 14.89 -17.28
N ILE A 214 12.62 14.01 -16.29
CA ILE A 214 13.25 14.21 -14.97
C ILE A 214 14.76 14.00 -15.08
N ALA A 215 15.21 13.04 -15.87
CA ALA A 215 16.61 12.82 -16.20
C ALA A 215 16.91 13.20 -17.66
N ASP A 216 18.10 13.73 -17.89
CA ASP A 216 18.56 14.24 -19.19
C ASP A 216 19.16 13.14 -20.08
N ALA A 217 19.63 12.02 -19.47
CA ALA A 217 20.15 10.85 -20.19
C ALA A 217 19.81 9.53 -19.48
N LEU A 218 19.69 8.45 -20.29
CA LEU A 218 19.36 7.10 -19.84
C LEU A 218 20.45 6.13 -20.31
N PHE A 219 21.08 5.41 -19.39
CA PHE A 219 22.14 4.44 -19.68
C PHE A 219 21.82 3.05 -19.17
N GLU A 220 22.46 2.02 -19.73
CA GLU A 220 22.33 0.65 -19.26
C GLU A 220 22.90 0.49 -17.84
N GLY A 221 22.38 -0.48 -17.08
CA GLY A 221 22.77 -0.64 -15.67
C GLY A 221 24.19 -1.16 -15.46
N ALA A 222 24.74 -1.92 -16.43
CA ALA A 222 26.01 -2.58 -16.26
C ALA A 222 27.21 -1.61 -16.23
N ASP A 223 27.18 -0.57 -17.05
CA ASP A 223 28.21 0.45 -17.21
C ASP A 223 27.70 1.87 -16.90
N PHE A 224 26.66 1.96 -16.14
CA PHE A 224 25.90 3.20 -15.88
C PHE A 224 26.78 4.38 -15.45
N LEU A 225 27.64 4.17 -14.46
CA LEU A 225 28.48 5.25 -13.92
C LEU A 225 29.53 5.69 -14.93
N GLU A 226 30.15 4.74 -15.64
CA GLU A 226 31.13 5.02 -16.71
C GLU A 226 30.47 5.85 -17.82
N GLN A 227 29.31 5.44 -18.34
CA GLN A 227 28.58 6.17 -19.37
C GLN A 227 28.14 7.56 -18.90
N SER A 228 27.73 7.69 -17.63
CA SER A 228 27.40 8.98 -17.03
C SER A 228 28.58 9.93 -16.96
N LEU A 229 29.79 9.42 -16.62
CA LEU A 229 31.02 10.21 -16.60
C LEU A 229 31.48 10.61 -18.00
N ILE A 230 31.35 9.71 -18.98
CA ILE A 230 31.63 10.01 -20.41
C ILE A 230 30.68 11.15 -20.87
N TRP A 231 29.41 11.02 -20.60
CA TRP A 231 28.40 12.04 -20.95
C TRP A 231 28.68 13.37 -20.24
N THR A 232 29.06 13.33 -18.96
CA THR A 232 29.48 14.54 -18.23
C THR A 232 30.66 15.24 -18.91
N ALA A 233 31.68 14.49 -19.32
CA ALA A 233 32.82 15.05 -20.07
C ALA A 233 32.37 15.72 -21.36
N GLN A 234 31.44 15.12 -22.09
CA GLN A 234 30.88 15.70 -23.35
C GLN A 234 30.10 16.98 -23.09
N ILE A 235 29.30 17.06 -21.98
CA ILE A 235 28.61 18.28 -21.56
C ILE A 235 29.60 19.38 -21.24
N LEU A 236 30.61 19.10 -20.42
CA LEU A 236 31.61 20.08 -19.99
C LEU A 236 32.47 20.62 -21.16
N LYS A 237 32.67 19.79 -22.19
CA LYS A 237 33.36 20.23 -23.44
C LYS A 237 32.44 20.92 -24.42
N GLY A 238 31.12 20.90 -24.19
CA GLY A 238 30.13 21.47 -25.11
C GLY A 238 29.80 20.58 -26.31
N ASP A 239 30.26 19.33 -26.33
CA ASP A 239 29.98 18.34 -27.38
C ASP A 239 28.52 17.88 -27.34
N VAL A 240 27.92 17.89 -26.17
CA VAL A 240 26.51 17.57 -25.92
C VAL A 240 25.84 18.78 -25.28
N LYS A 241 24.67 19.14 -25.77
CA LYS A 241 23.80 20.17 -25.17
C LYS A 241 22.51 19.54 -24.74
N VAL A 242 22.07 19.85 -23.50
CA VAL A 242 20.77 19.42 -22.99
C VAL A 242 19.75 20.50 -23.34
N GLU A 243 18.78 20.12 -24.14
CA GLU A 243 17.62 20.96 -24.44
C GLU A 243 16.44 20.47 -23.61
N ARG A 244 15.85 21.35 -22.80
CA ARG A 244 14.65 21.06 -22.02
C ARG A 244 13.50 21.90 -22.56
N PRO A 245 12.32 21.33 -22.77
CA PRO A 245 11.14 22.10 -23.17
C PRO A 245 10.84 23.20 -22.15
N ASP A 246 10.42 24.36 -22.66
CA ASP A 246 9.88 25.42 -21.81
C ASP A 246 8.65 24.94 -21.07
N VAL A 247 8.57 25.26 -19.77
CA VAL A 247 7.45 24.90 -18.93
C VAL A 247 6.34 25.94 -19.10
N ASP A 248 5.17 25.48 -19.55
CA ASP A 248 3.98 26.33 -19.64
C ASP A 248 3.47 26.68 -18.22
N ARG A 249 3.58 27.96 -17.88
CA ARG A 249 3.13 28.54 -16.61
C ARG A 249 1.79 29.28 -16.73
N GLY A 250 1.09 29.06 -17.83
CA GLY A 250 -0.23 29.64 -18.12
C GLY A 250 -1.39 28.82 -17.56
N GLU A 251 -2.45 28.75 -18.33
CA GLU A 251 -3.68 28.04 -17.99
C GLU A 251 -3.46 26.53 -17.82
N ALA A 252 -2.54 25.94 -18.59
CA ALA A 252 -2.21 24.50 -18.47
C ALA A 252 -1.72 24.12 -17.08
N TRP A 253 -0.99 25.02 -16.41
CA TRP A 253 -0.56 24.81 -15.02
C TRP A 253 -1.75 24.76 -14.06
N ASP A 254 -2.68 25.70 -14.18
CA ASP A 254 -3.87 25.77 -13.33
C ASP A 254 -4.79 24.57 -13.56
N GLN A 255 -4.94 24.10 -14.80
CA GLN A 255 -5.67 22.89 -15.16
C GLN A 255 -5.02 21.64 -14.54
N ALA A 256 -3.68 21.56 -14.53
CA ALA A 256 -2.95 20.47 -13.89
C ALA A 256 -3.20 20.40 -12.38
N VAL A 257 -3.19 21.54 -11.69
CA VAL A 257 -3.50 21.63 -10.25
C VAL A 257 -4.96 21.25 -10.01
N ALA A 258 -5.90 21.70 -10.83
CA ALA A 258 -7.31 21.33 -10.74
C ALA A 258 -7.51 19.81 -10.95
N ARG A 259 -6.80 19.20 -11.92
CA ARG A 259 -6.78 17.74 -12.12
C ARG A 259 -6.24 17.02 -10.87
N GLY A 260 -5.15 17.52 -10.30
CA GLY A 260 -4.59 16.98 -9.05
C GLY A 260 -5.57 17.02 -7.90
N LYS A 261 -6.31 18.14 -7.76
CA LYS A 261 -7.36 18.28 -6.76
C LYS A 261 -8.50 17.30 -6.99
N PHE A 262 -8.96 17.14 -8.22
CA PHE A 262 -9.98 16.15 -8.56
C PHE A 262 -9.54 14.73 -8.20
N ILE A 263 -8.28 14.36 -8.49
CA ILE A 263 -7.72 13.06 -8.10
C ILE A 263 -7.72 12.91 -6.57
N ALA A 264 -7.23 13.91 -5.84
CA ALA A 264 -7.23 13.88 -4.37
C ALA A 264 -8.65 13.76 -3.81
N ASP A 265 -9.60 14.58 -4.29
CA ASP A 265 -11.00 14.51 -3.87
C ASP A 265 -11.61 13.12 -4.11
N SER A 266 -11.32 12.50 -5.27
CA SER A 266 -11.83 11.17 -5.61
C SER A 266 -11.20 10.01 -4.81
N LYS A 267 -10.03 10.23 -4.20
CA LYS A 267 -9.27 9.18 -3.50
C LYS A 267 -9.36 9.28 -1.99
N VAL A 268 -9.40 10.49 -1.45
CA VAL A 268 -9.31 10.73 0.00
C VAL A 268 -10.40 11.67 0.52
N HIS A 269 -11.30 12.17 -0.34
CA HIS A 269 -12.50 12.95 0.03
C HIS A 269 -12.21 14.08 1.04
N GLY A 270 -11.07 14.77 0.91
CA GLY A 270 -10.64 15.81 1.84
C GLY A 270 -9.99 15.33 3.14
N ALA A 271 -9.99 14.03 3.43
CA ALA A 271 -9.54 13.48 4.71
C ALA A 271 -8.02 13.43 4.91
N ALA A 272 -7.22 13.54 3.83
CA ALA A 272 -5.75 13.51 3.90
C ALA A 272 -5.16 14.88 3.53
N PRO A 273 -4.74 15.72 4.50
CA PRO A 273 -4.31 17.10 4.25
C PRO A 273 -3.06 17.23 3.38
N ALA A 274 -2.16 16.23 3.41
CA ALA A 274 -0.88 16.28 2.70
C ALA A 274 -1.03 16.51 1.18
N ALA A 275 -1.99 15.83 0.52
CA ALA A 275 -2.24 16.00 -0.91
C ALA A 275 -2.62 17.44 -1.27
N TYR A 276 -3.47 18.06 -0.46
CA TYR A 276 -3.94 19.43 -0.70
C TYR A 276 -2.86 20.46 -0.40
N ARG A 277 -2.03 20.23 0.63
CA ARG A 277 -0.87 21.08 0.95
C ARG A 277 0.14 21.03 -0.20
N ALA A 278 0.48 19.84 -0.72
CA ALA A 278 1.37 19.69 -1.87
C ALA A 278 0.83 20.39 -3.11
N LEU A 279 -0.46 20.25 -3.42
CA LEU A 279 -1.12 20.96 -4.54
C LEU A 279 -1.07 22.47 -4.38
N GLY A 280 -1.25 22.99 -3.17
CA GLY A 280 -1.13 24.43 -2.90
C GLY A 280 0.29 24.95 -3.15
N ILE A 281 1.33 24.18 -2.79
CA ILE A 281 2.73 24.53 -3.07
C ILE A 281 2.99 24.49 -4.60
N ILE A 282 2.56 23.42 -5.29
CA ILE A 282 2.69 23.28 -6.75
C ILE A 282 2.00 24.46 -7.45
N ALA A 283 0.81 24.86 -7.00
CA ALA A 283 0.09 26.00 -7.57
C ALA A 283 0.93 27.30 -7.49
N ASN A 284 1.56 27.55 -6.34
CA ASN A 284 2.37 28.73 -6.10
C ASN A 284 3.74 28.67 -6.80
N ALA A 285 4.28 27.48 -7.05
CA ALA A 285 5.55 27.28 -7.75
C ALA A 285 5.52 27.81 -9.21
N LYS A 286 4.35 28.08 -9.75
CA LYS A 286 4.10 28.77 -11.02
C LYS A 286 4.82 30.14 -11.10
N SER A 287 4.98 30.84 -9.97
CA SER A 287 5.66 32.12 -9.90
C SER A 287 7.14 32.06 -10.29
N GLY A 288 7.79 30.90 -10.10
CA GLY A 288 9.24 30.74 -10.25
C GLY A 288 10.06 31.27 -9.08
N ASP A 289 9.42 31.78 -8.01
CA ASP A 289 10.10 32.18 -6.78
C ASP A 289 10.43 30.91 -5.95
N LEU A 290 11.67 30.45 -6.11
CA LEU A 290 12.13 29.22 -5.46
C LEU A 290 12.18 29.38 -3.94
N GLN A 291 12.61 30.54 -3.42
CA GLN A 291 12.74 30.72 -1.97
C GLN A 291 11.37 30.74 -1.29
N ALA A 292 10.40 31.46 -1.85
CA ALA A 292 9.04 31.43 -1.33
C ALA A 292 8.43 30.02 -1.40
N GLY A 293 8.77 29.26 -2.44
CA GLY A 293 8.36 27.86 -2.56
C GLY A 293 8.98 26.96 -1.48
N PHE A 294 10.28 27.08 -1.22
CA PHE A 294 10.98 26.32 -0.18
C PHE A 294 10.47 26.67 1.22
N ASP A 295 10.22 27.95 1.50
CA ASP A 295 9.63 28.38 2.77
C ASP A 295 8.23 27.76 2.97
N ALA A 296 7.45 27.64 1.90
CA ALA A 296 6.13 27.00 1.94
C ALA A 296 6.22 25.47 2.16
N GLU A 297 7.21 24.79 1.56
CA GLU A 297 7.49 23.37 1.81
C GLU A 297 7.91 23.14 3.27
N ASP A 298 8.84 23.93 3.79
CA ASP A 298 9.32 23.85 5.18
C ASP A 298 8.18 23.98 6.19
N GLN A 299 7.31 24.96 5.97
CA GLN A 299 6.15 25.20 6.85
C GLN A 299 5.14 24.06 6.76
N ALA A 300 4.82 23.61 5.53
CA ALA A 300 3.90 22.51 5.33
C ALA A 300 4.43 21.19 5.93
N LEU A 301 5.74 20.94 5.77
CA LEU A 301 6.40 19.78 6.34
C LEU A 301 6.33 19.79 7.87
N ALA A 302 6.64 20.92 8.49
CA ALA A 302 6.59 21.07 9.95
C ALA A 302 5.18 20.89 10.51
N ASP A 303 4.16 21.50 9.86
CA ASP A 303 2.77 21.36 10.26
C ASP A 303 2.31 19.88 10.19
N LEU A 304 2.63 19.18 9.08
CA LEU A 304 2.24 17.80 8.85
C LEU A 304 2.99 16.82 9.75
N ILE A 305 4.26 17.09 10.11
CA ILE A 305 5.00 16.29 11.09
C ILE A 305 4.31 16.37 12.47
N MET A 306 3.73 17.51 12.83
CA MET A 306 2.98 17.64 14.09
C MET A 306 1.57 17.05 14.01
N GLY A 307 1.07 16.75 12.83
CA GLY A 307 -0.21 16.08 12.62
C GLY A 307 -0.20 14.61 13.00
N GLY A 308 -1.40 14.01 13.11
CA GLY A 308 -1.56 12.58 13.36
C GLY A 308 -1.32 11.69 12.13
N GLU A 309 -1.45 12.27 10.92
CA GLU A 309 -1.46 11.54 9.66
C GLU A 309 -0.11 10.91 9.32
N LEU A 310 0.99 11.61 9.56
CA LEU A 310 2.34 11.07 9.36
C LEU A 310 2.54 9.79 10.18
N ARG A 311 2.25 9.86 11.48
CA ARG A 311 2.46 8.73 12.39
C ARG A 311 1.54 7.57 12.07
N ALA A 312 0.32 7.87 11.66
CA ALA A 312 -0.63 6.89 11.13
C ALA A 312 -0.09 6.24 9.83
N GLY A 313 0.42 7.05 8.91
CA GLY A 313 1.04 6.57 7.66
C GLY A 313 2.27 5.71 7.90
N ILE A 314 3.18 6.12 8.79
CA ILE A 314 4.37 5.32 9.16
C ILE A 314 3.95 4.01 9.86
N TYR A 315 2.97 4.08 10.76
CA TYR A 315 2.41 2.89 11.41
C TYR A 315 1.87 1.90 10.36
N ALA A 316 1.00 2.35 9.45
CA ALA A 316 0.48 1.52 8.36
C ALA A 316 1.61 0.95 7.48
N PHE A 317 2.60 1.76 7.15
CA PHE A 317 3.79 1.32 6.40
C PHE A 317 4.54 0.21 7.15
N ASN A 318 4.75 0.37 8.45
CA ASN A 318 5.41 -0.65 9.28
C ASN A 318 4.57 -1.94 9.37
N LEU A 319 3.24 -1.83 9.45
CA LEU A 319 2.37 -3.01 9.41
C LEU A 319 2.59 -3.81 8.12
N VAL A 320 2.51 -3.16 6.96
CA VAL A 320 2.63 -3.82 5.66
C VAL A 320 4.06 -4.30 5.38
N GLN A 321 5.10 -3.54 5.79
CA GLN A 321 6.50 -3.88 5.47
C GLN A 321 7.18 -4.78 6.49
N LYS A 322 6.78 -4.74 7.76
CA LYS A 322 7.44 -5.48 8.84
C LYS A 322 6.54 -6.56 9.43
N ARG A 323 5.34 -6.18 9.96
CA ARG A 323 4.44 -7.12 10.62
C ARG A 323 3.92 -8.19 9.65
N ALA A 324 3.51 -7.80 8.44
CA ALA A 324 3.07 -8.75 7.41
C ALA A 324 4.11 -9.82 7.05
N LYS A 325 5.41 -9.53 7.25
CA LYS A 325 6.50 -10.50 7.01
C LYS A 325 6.78 -11.41 8.21
N ARG A 326 6.26 -11.08 9.38
CA ARG A 326 6.40 -11.82 10.64
C ARG A 326 5.05 -11.90 11.34
N PRO A 327 4.10 -12.69 10.81
CA PRO A 327 2.76 -12.81 11.38
C PRO A 327 2.83 -13.26 12.85
N ALA A 328 2.07 -12.58 13.72
CA ALA A 328 2.00 -12.95 15.12
C ALA A 328 1.38 -14.35 15.29
N GLY A 329 1.91 -15.15 16.18
CA GLY A 329 1.41 -16.51 16.45
C GLY A 329 1.66 -17.54 15.34
N ALA A 330 2.35 -17.17 14.25
CA ALA A 330 2.73 -18.14 13.22
C ALA A 330 3.67 -19.21 13.81
N PRO A 331 3.46 -20.51 13.52
CA PRO A 331 4.31 -21.59 14.01
C PRO A 331 5.70 -21.57 13.34
N ASP A 332 6.60 -22.44 13.83
CA ASP A 332 7.93 -22.58 13.23
C ASP A 332 7.80 -22.98 11.74
N LYS A 333 8.39 -22.15 10.88
CA LYS A 333 8.40 -22.35 9.43
C LYS A 333 9.01 -23.70 8.99
N ASN A 334 9.85 -24.32 9.82
CA ASN A 334 10.50 -25.61 9.53
C ASN A 334 9.51 -26.78 9.59
N LEU A 335 8.32 -26.58 10.18
CA LEU A 335 7.23 -27.55 10.16
C LEU A 335 6.45 -27.58 8.83
N ALA A 336 6.69 -26.60 7.96
CA ALA A 336 6.00 -26.50 6.68
C ALA A 336 6.33 -27.68 5.76
N ARG A 337 5.30 -28.30 5.23
CA ARG A 337 5.41 -29.40 4.24
C ARG A 337 5.59 -28.83 2.83
N PRO A 338 6.32 -29.50 1.93
CA PRO A 338 6.43 -29.09 0.53
C PRO A 338 5.06 -29.23 -0.14
N VAL A 339 4.76 -28.31 -1.07
CA VAL A 339 3.57 -28.37 -1.92
C VAL A 339 4.04 -28.42 -3.35
N THR A 340 3.79 -29.58 -3.99
CA THR A 340 4.20 -29.91 -5.37
C THR A 340 3.00 -30.07 -6.31
N LYS A 341 1.77 -30.25 -5.76
CA LYS A 341 0.52 -30.29 -6.50
C LYS A 341 -0.61 -29.71 -5.66
N VAL A 342 -1.49 -28.97 -6.31
CA VAL A 342 -2.65 -28.31 -5.68
C VAL A 342 -3.95 -28.85 -6.27
N GLY A 343 -4.88 -29.22 -5.41
CA GLY A 343 -6.27 -29.51 -5.76
C GLY A 343 -7.19 -28.32 -5.46
N VAL A 344 -8.15 -28.06 -6.33
CA VAL A 344 -9.19 -27.04 -6.13
C VAL A 344 -10.55 -27.67 -6.30
N VAL A 345 -11.35 -27.68 -5.24
CA VAL A 345 -12.72 -28.17 -5.26
C VAL A 345 -13.67 -27.02 -5.53
N GLY A 346 -14.39 -27.10 -6.64
CA GLY A 346 -15.18 -26.04 -7.23
C GLY A 346 -14.51 -25.50 -8.51
N ALA A 347 -15.33 -25.07 -9.45
CA ALA A 347 -14.89 -24.44 -10.72
C ALA A 347 -15.65 -23.13 -10.98
N GLY A 348 -16.29 -22.57 -9.96
CA GLY A 348 -16.88 -21.24 -9.98
C GLY A 348 -15.84 -20.12 -10.09
N LEU A 349 -16.29 -18.87 -10.07
CA LEU A 349 -15.43 -17.71 -10.26
C LEU A 349 -14.28 -17.67 -9.24
N MET A 350 -14.57 -17.84 -7.93
CA MET A 350 -13.55 -17.84 -6.88
C MET A 350 -12.54 -18.97 -7.05
N ALA A 351 -13.02 -20.20 -7.24
CA ALA A 351 -12.16 -21.37 -7.45
C ALA A 351 -11.23 -21.19 -8.66
N SER A 352 -11.75 -20.67 -9.77
CA SER A 352 -10.95 -20.40 -10.98
C SER A 352 -9.89 -19.31 -10.77
N GLN A 353 -10.21 -18.24 -10.00
CA GLN A 353 -9.23 -17.20 -9.62
C GLN A 353 -8.16 -17.76 -8.69
N LEU A 354 -8.53 -18.63 -7.74
CA LEU A 354 -7.58 -19.33 -6.86
C LEU A 354 -6.66 -20.25 -7.68
N ALA A 355 -7.21 -21.08 -8.57
CA ALA A 355 -6.44 -21.95 -9.44
C ALA A 355 -5.41 -21.14 -10.26
N LEU A 356 -5.82 -20.03 -10.86
CA LEU A 356 -4.91 -19.12 -11.58
C LEU A 356 -3.80 -18.55 -10.68
N LEU A 357 -4.14 -18.14 -9.46
CA LEU A 357 -3.16 -17.60 -8.52
C LEU A 357 -2.13 -18.67 -8.12
N PHE A 358 -2.57 -19.85 -7.71
CA PHE A 358 -1.70 -20.98 -7.37
C PHE A 358 -0.79 -21.35 -8.55
N LEU A 359 -1.37 -21.51 -9.73
CA LEU A 359 -0.65 -21.84 -10.96
C LEU A 359 0.46 -20.84 -11.27
N ARG A 360 0.16 -19.55 -11.22
CA ARG A 360 1.12 -18.48 -11.55
C ARG A 360 2.23 -18.29 -10.52
N ARG A 361 1.97 -18.62 -9.27
CA ARG A 361 2.88 -18.34 -8.15
C ARG A 361 3.70 -19.53 -7.70
N LEU A 362 3.10 -20.71 -7.72
CA LEU A 362 3.80 -21.94 -7.35
C LEU A 362 4.42 -22.64 -8.58
N GLU A 363 3.81 -22.48 -9.76
CA GLU A 363 4.21 -23.14 -11.01
C GLU A 363 4.23 -24.68 -10.87
N VAL A 364 3.27 -25.22 -10.14
CA VAL A 364 3.03 -26.66 -9.93
C VAL A 364 1.71 -27.06 -10.61
N PRO A 365 1.45 -28.37 -10.83
CA PRO A 365 0.17 -28.85 -11.30
C PRO A 365 -0.98 -28.38 -10.40
N VAL A 366 -2.04 -27.88 -11.02
CA VAL A 366 -3.30 -27.45 -10.37
C VAL A 366 -4.45 -28.19 -11.03
N VAL A 367 -5.22 -28.93 -10.25
CA VAL A 367 -6.34 -29.74 -10.73
C VAL A 367 -7.64 -29.19 -10.15
N LEU A 368 -8.61 -28.83 -11.02
CA LEU A 368 -9.94 -28.41 -10.62
C LEU A 368 -10.92 -29.59 -10.71
N THR A 369 -11.88 -29.63 -9.78
CA THR A 369 -13.03 -30.53 -9.85
C THR A 369 -14.31 -29.77 -9.52
N ASP A 370 -15.42 -30.21 -10.09
CA ASP A 370 -16.78 -29.71 -9.76
C ASP A 370 -17.79 -30.87 -9.93
N ILE A 371 -19.07 -30.59 -9.76
CA ILE A 371 -20.17 -31.59 -9.81
C ILE A 371 -20.45 -32.08 -11.23
N ASP A 372 -20.09 -31.33 -12.27
CA ASP A 372 -20.28 -31.69 -13.66
C ASP A 372 -19.12 -31.20 -14.57
N GLN A 373 -18.99 -31.82 -15.75
CA GLN A 373 -17.90 -31.54 -16.69
C GLN A 373 -17.99 -30.14 -17.28
N GLU A 374 -19.18 -29.62 -17.52
CA GLU A 374 -19.36 -28.27 -18.08
C GLU A 374 -18.75 -27.20 -17.17
N ARG A 375 -18.97 -27.29 -15.85
CA ARG A 375 -18.38 -26.40 -14.86
C ARG A 375 -16.87 -26.54 -14.81
N VAL A 376 -16.36 -27.75 -14.81
CA VAL A 376 -14.90 -28.02 -14.82
C VAL A 376 -14.27 -27.39 -16.07
N ASP A 377 -14.82 -27.61 -17.25
CA ASP A 377 -14.33 -27.07 -18.52
C ASP A 377 -14.37 -25.54 -18.53
N LYS A 378 -15.44 -24.96 -17.99
CA LYS A 378 -15.56 -23.50 -17.83
C LYS A 378 -14.51 -22.92 -16.89
N GLY A 379 -14.22 -23.60 -15.79
CA GLY A 379 -13.17 -23.17 -14.83
C GLY A 379 -11.78 -23.21 -15.44
N VAL A 380 -11.42 -24.33 -16.10
CA VAL A 380 -10.15 -24.46 -16.83
C VAL A 380 -10.06 -23.44 -17.97
N GLY A 381 -11.15 -23.27 -18.72
CA GLY A 381 -11.25 -22.28 -19.79
C GLY A 381 -11.03 -20.85 -19.31
N TYR A 382 -11.56 -20.49 -18.14
CA TYR A 382 -11.30 -19.20 -17.49
C TYR A 382 -9.78 -19.01 -17.23
N VAL A 383 -9.12 -20.01 -16.65
CA VAL A 383 -7.68 -19.93 -16.37
C VAL A 383 -6.86 -19.76 -17.66
N HIS A 384 -7.19 -20.50 -18.71
CA HIS A 384 -6.54 -20.36 -20.02
C HIS A 384 -6.75 -18.97 -20.62
N ALA A 385 -7.97 -18.44 -20.57
CA ALA A 385 -8.28 -17.10 -21.08
C ALA A 385 -7.51 -15.99 -20.35
N GLU A 386 -7.37 -16.10 -19.03
CA GLU A 386 -6.58 -15.14 -18.25
C GLU A 386 -5.05 -15.23 -18.55
N ILE A 387 -4.54 -16.44 -18.80
CA ILE A 387 -3.15 -16.62 -19.26
C ILE A 387 -2.93 -15.93 -20.62
N GLU A 388 -3.88 -16.08 -21.56
CA GLU A 388 -3.83 -15.39 -22.86
C GLU A 388 -3.87 -13.87 -22.72
N LYS A 389 -4.68 -13.32 -21.82
CA LYS A 389 -4.70 -11.89 -21.53
C LYS A 389 -3.34 -11.40 -21.00
N LEU A 390 -2.66 -12.20 -20.17
CA LEU A 390 -1.32 -11.87 -19.68
C LEU A 390 -0.27 -11.86 -20.79
N LEU A 391 -0.35 -12.84 -21.69
CA LEU A 391 0.50 -12.93 -22.88
C LEU A 391 0.27 -11.73 -23.82
N GLY A 392 -0.99 -11.43 -24.16
CA GLY A 392 -1.34 -10.29 -24.99
C GLY A 392 -0.93 -8.94 -24.43
N LYS A 393 -0.84 -8.81 -23.09
CA LYS A 393 -0.31 -7.62 -22.39
C LYS A 393 1.22 -7.62 -22.25
N GLY A 394 1.93 -8.60 -22.81
CA GLY A 394 3.39 -8.73 -22.66
C GLY A 394 3.87 -8.98 -21.23
N ARG A 395 2.97 -9.43 -20.33
CA ARG A 395 3.30 -9.73 -18.93
C ARG A 395 4.04 -11.05 -18.74
N ILE A 396 3.86 -11.95 -19.67
CA ILE A 396 4.56 -13.26 -19.80
C ILE A 396 4.86 -13.50 -21.27
N ASN A 397 5.89 -14.33 -21.54
CA ASN A 397 6.21 -14.77 -22.90
C ASN A 397 5.44 -16.05 -23.28
N GLN A 398 5.54 -16.46 -24.54
CA GLN A 398 4.82 -17.62 -25.10
C GLN A 398 5.18 -18.92 -24.37
N ASP A 399 6.49 -19.14 -24.09
CA ASP A 399 6.94 -20.36 -23.43
C ASP A 399 6.35 -20.50 -22.02
N LYS A 400 6.29 -19.39 -21.27
CA LYS A 400 5.65 -19.38 -19.96
C LYS A 400 4.15 -19.59 -20.05
N ALA A 401 3.47 -19.02 -21.04
CA ALA A 401 2.06 -19.23 -21.27
C ALA A 401 1.75 -20.69 -21.56
N ASN A 402 2.51 -21.33 -22.45
CA ASN A 402 2.34 -22.74 -22.81
C ASN A 402 2.59 -23.65 -21.59
N ARG A 403 3.64 -23.39 -20.79
CA ARG A 403 3.93 -24.14 -19.57
C ARG A 403 2.81 -24.03 -18.55
N LEU A 404 2.32 -22.83 -18.28
CA LEU A 404 1.23 -22.61 -17.32
C LEU A 404 -0.06 -23.32 -17.76
N LYS A 405 -0.41 -23.25 -19.05
CA LYS A 405 -1.57 -23.98 -19.57
C LYS A 405 -1.45 -25.49 -19.43
N GLY A 406 -0.24 -26.04 -19.62
CA GLY A 406 0.02 -27.46 -19.44
C GLY A 406 -0.02 -27.95 -17.99
N LEU A 407 0.03 -27.04 -17.02
CA LEU A 407 0.00 -27.36 -15.59
C LEU A 407 -1.40 -27.30 -14.98
N VAL A 408 -2.41 -26.81 -15.69
CA VAL A 408 -3.81 -26.78 -15.21
C VAL A 408 -4.62 -27.85 -15.92
N SER A 409 -5.39 -28.60 -15.15
CA SER A 409 -6.33 -29.62 -15.67
C SER A 409 -7.61 -29.63 -14.84
N GLY A 410 -8.60 -30.33 -15.36
CA GLY A 410 -9.86 -30.53 -14.66
C GLY A 410 -10.30 -31.99 -14.76
N VAL A 411 -10.85 -32.52 -13.67
CA VAL A 411 -11.36 -33.88 -13.57
C VAL A 411 -12.67 -33.90 -12.78
N LEU A 412 -13.51 -34.92 -12.98
CA LEU A 412 -14.69 -35.15 -12.14
C LEU A 412 -14.38 -36.05 -10.94
N ASP A 413 -13.51 -37.06 -11.15
CA ASP A 413 -13.11 -37.97 -10.09
C ASP A 413 -12.05 -37.35 -9.18
N LYS A 414 -12.41 -37.15 -7.92
CA LYS A 414 -11.50 -36.63 -6.90
C LYS A 414 -10.30 -37.56 -6.65
N ALA A 415 -10.47 -38.88 -6.80
CA ALA A 415 -9.38 -39.84 -6.65
C ALA A 415 -8.33 -39.68 -7.75
N GLU A 416 -8.75 -39.46 -8.99
CA GLU A 416 -7.87 -39.16 -10.11
C GLU A 416 -7.11 -37.84 -9.89
N GLY A 417 -7.81 -36.80 -9.40
CA GLY A 417 -7.27 -35.46 -9.26
C GLY A 417 -6.37 -35.27 -8.04
N PHE A 418 -6.69 -35.90 -6.91
CA PHE A 418 -6.17 -35.50 -5.59
C PHE A 418 -5.37 -36.58 -4.86
N SER A 419 -5.26 -37.79 -5.39
CA SER A 419 -4.51 -38.88 -4.73
C SER A 419 -3.01 -38.60 -4.47
N ASP A 420 -2.47 -37.57 -5.12
CA ASP A 420 -1.09 -37.11 -4.97
C ASP A 420 -0.99 -35.58 -4.74
N ALA A 421 -2.12 -34.92 -4.37
CA ALA A 421 -2.11 -33.49 -4.08
C ALA A 421 -1.70 -33.22 -2.61
N ASP A 422 -0.83 -32.23 -2.43
CA ASP A 422 -0.31 -31.86 -1.10
C ASP A 422 -1.15 -30.77 -0.41
N PHE A 423 -1.85 -29.95 -1.19
CA PHE A 423 -2.68 -28.85 -0.70
C PHE A 423 -3.98 -28.82 -1.50
N ILE A 424 -5.11 -29.00 -0.83
CA ILE A 424 -6.41 -29.07 -1.47
C ILE A 424 -7.28 -27.98 -0.85
N ILE A 425 -7.78 -27.06 -1.67
CA ILE A 425 -8.65 -25.96 -1.24
C ILE A 425 -10.04 -26.12 -1.83
N GLU A 426 -11.07 -26.03 -0.98
CA GLU A 426 -12.45 -25.95 -1.44
C GLU A 426 -12.94 -24.50 -1.52
N ALA A 427 -13.68 -24.19 -2.56
CA ALA A 427 -14.38 -22.94 -2.80
C ALA A 427 -15.76 -23.24 -3.43
N VAL A 428 -16.51 -24.09 -2.75
CA VAL A 428 -17.86 -24.50 -3.12
C VAL A 428 -18.92 -23.63 -2.43
N PHE A 429 -20.19 -23.98 -2.59
CA PHE A 429 -21.30 -23.23 -2.01
C PHE A 429 -21.16 -23.07 -0.47
N GLU A 430 -21.50 -21.89 0.04
CA GLU A 430 -21.28 -21.48 1.45
C GLU A 430 -22.37 -22.06 2.36
N GLU A 431 -22.35 -23.39 2.56
CA GLU A 431 -23.25 -24.16 3.39
C GLU A 431 -22.46 -25.27 4.10
N ILE A 432 -22.65 -25.39 5.42
CA ILE A 432 -21.82 -26.22 6.29
C ILE A 432 -21.89 -27.71 5.93
N GLY A 433 -23.08 -28.24 5.64
CA GLY A 433 -23.28 -29.64 5.28
C GLY A 433 -22.62 -30.00 3.95
N VAL A 434 -22.70 -29.11 2.95
CA VAL A 434 -22.02 -29.27 1.66
C VAL A 434 -20.50 -29.33 1.85
N LYS A 435 -19.95 -28.43 2.65
CA LYS A 435 -18.50 -28.38 2.91
C LYS A 435 -18.02 -29.59 3.73
N GLN A 436 -18.80 -30.06 4.71
CA GLN A 436 -18.51 -31.29 5.45
C GLN A 436 -18.49 -32.51 4.52
N GLN A 437 -19.44 -32.61 3.59
CA GLN A 437 -19.47 -33.70 2.62
C GLN A 437 -18.24 -33.65 1.69
N VAL A 438 -17.93 -32.47 1.15
CA VAL A 438 -16.76 -32.27 0.29
C VAL A 438 -15.48 -32.68 1.00
N PHE A 439 -15.29 -32.27 2.24
CA PHE A 439 -14.11 -32.64 3.02
C PHE A 439 -14.02 -34.14 3.31
N ALA A 440 -15.14 -34.78 3.60
CA ALA A 440 -15.16 -36.24 3.78
C ALA A 440 -14.77 -36.99 2.50
N GLU A 441 -15.24 -36.55 1.34
CA GLU A 441 -14.89 -37.10 0.04
C GLU A 441 -13.41 -36.87 -0.30
N VAL A 442 -12.89 -35.66 -0.03
CA VAL A 442 -11.48 -35.31 -0.26
C VAL A 442 -10.57 -36.09 0.68
N GLU A 443 -10.93 -36.21 1.98
CA GLU A 443 -10.15 -36.97 2.95
C GLU A 443 -9.98 -38.43 2.56
N ALA A 444 -11.02 -39.02 1.97
CA ALA A 444 -11.01 -40.44 1.56
C ALA A 444 -9.98 -40.76 0.47
N VAL A 445 -9.58 -39.75 -0.33
CA VAL A 445 -8.70 -39.96 -1.50
C VAL A 445 -7.34 -39.23 -1.39
N ALA A 446 -7.28 -38.16 -0.60
CA ALA A 446 -6.07 -37.33 -0.45
C ALA A 446 -4.99 -38.03 0.39
N PRO A 447 -3.68 -37.80 0.13
CA PRO A 447 -2.60 -38.30 0.97
C PRO A 447 -2.77 -37.86 2.44
N ALA A 448 -2.29 -38.68 3.36
CA ALA A 448 -2.37 -38.38 4.79
C ALA A 448 -1.68 -37.05 5.20
N HIS A 449 -0.64 -36.66 4.45
CA HIS A 449 0.10 -35.41 4.69
C HIS A 449 -0.55 -34.17 4.05
N ALA A 450 -1.55 -34.36 3.20
CA ALA A 450 -2.19 -33.26 2.48
C ALA A 450 -2.90 -32.30 3.43
N ILE A 451 -2.78 -31.00 3.19
CA ILE A 451 -3.51 -29.95 3.87
C ILE A 451 -4.86 -29.76 3.20
N LEU A 452 -5.91 -29.73 3.99
CA LEU A 452 -7.29 -29.46 3.56
C LEU A 452 -7.66 -28.03 3.93
N ALA A 453 -7.76 -27.17 2.94
CA ALA A 453 -8.04 -25.74 3.13
C ALA A 453 -9.47 -25.40 2.71
N THR A 454 -10.10 -24.44 3.38
CA THR A 454 -11.40 -23.89 3.00
C THR A 454 -11.30 -22.39 2.76
N ASN A 455 -11.95 -21.93 1.67
CA ASN A 455 -12.09 -20.50 1.39
C ASN A 455 -13.39 -19.92 1.96
N THR A 456 -13.98 -20.56 2.99
CA THR A 456 -15.18 -20.02 3.63
C THR A 456 -14.94 -18.59 4.11
N SER A 457 -15.97 -17.77 4.06
CA SER A 457 -15.93 -16.38 4.51
C SER A 457 -16.52 -16.17 5.92
N SER A 458 -17.24 -17.15 6.46
CA SER A 458 -18.01 -16.97 7.70
C SER A 458 -18.25 -18.21 8.54
N LEU A 459 -18.11 -19.41 7.95
CA LEU A 459 -18.42 -20.67 8.63
C LEU A 459 -17.25 -21.17 9.48
N SER A 460 -17.58 -21.94 10.54
CA SER A 460 -16.60 -22.51 11.47
C SER A 460 -15.74 -23.59 10.82
N ILE A 461 -14.43 -23.44 10.91
CA ILE A 461 -13.45 -24.43 10.47
C ILE A 461 -13.54 -25.70 11.33
N SER A 462 -13.71 -25.53 12.63
CA SER A 462 -13.83 -26.62 13.60
C SER A 462 -15.07 -27.48 13.34
N GLU A 463 -16.20 -26.83 13.01
CA GLU A 463 -17.44 -27.55 12.68
C GLU A 463 -17.30 -28.31 11.35
N MET A 464 -16.64 -27.71 10.34
CA MET A 464 -16.37 -28.40 9.07
C MET A 464 -15.50 -29.63 9.25
N ALA A 465 -14.49 -29.54 10.12
CA ALA A 465 -13.55 -30.62 10.38
C ALA A 465 -14.10 -31.72 11.32
N SER A 466 -15.18 -31.44 12.05
CA SER A 466 -15.68 -32.28 13.15
C SER A 466 -16.00 -33.72 12.81
N LYS A 467 -16.27 -34.01 11.52
CA LYS A 467 -16.63 -35.37 11.04
C LYS A 467 -15.45 -36.08 10.37
N LEU A 468 -14.28 -35.46 10.28
CA LEU A 468 -13.10 -36.04 9.65
C LEU A 468 -12.36 -36.96 10.60
N LYS A 469 -11.58 -37.89 10.05
CA LYS A 469 -10.67 -38.77 10.80
C LYS A 469 -9.40 -38.02 11.22
N HIS A 470 -9.00 -37.05 10.41
CA HIS A 470 -7.79 -36.24 10.57
C HIS A 470 -8.10 -34.74 10.52
N PRO A 471 -8.87 -34.21 11.49
CA PRO A 471 -9.26 -32.80 11.52
C PRO A 471 -8.07 -31.84 11.74
N GLU A 472 -6.93 -32.35 12.24
CA GLU A 472 -5.71 -31.59 12.51
C GLU A 472 -5.07 -30.97 11.27
N ARG A 473 -5.39 -31.48 10.08
CA ARG A 473 -4.88 -30.96 8.80
C ARG A 473 -5.80 -29.96 8.10
N VAL A 474 -6.91 -29.59 8.74
CA VAL A 474 -7.88 -28.64 8.19
C VAL A 474 -7.52 -27.24 8.63
N VAL A 475 -7.53 -26.28 7.71
CA VAL A 475 -7.21 -24.88 7.94
C VAL A 475 -8.12 -23.96 7.13
N GLY A 476 -8.55 -22.84 7.72
CA GLY A 476 -9.18 -21.77 6.96
C GLY A 476 -8.12 -21.01 6.15
N PHE A 477 -8.45 -20.72 4.88
CA PHE A 477 -7.53 -20.05 3.95
C PHE A 477 -8.34 -19.06 3.14
N HIS A 478 -8.80 -17.98 3.83
CA HIS A 478 -9.82 -17.06 3.34
C HIS A 478 -9.21 -15.93 2.53
N PHE A 479 -9.51 -15.93 1.23
CA PHE A 479 -9.14 -14.89 0.27
C PHE A 479 -10.22 -13.83 0.13
N PHE A 480 -9.82 -12.66 -0.34
CA PHE A 480 -10.72 -11.55 -0.66
C PHE A 480 -10.81 -11.33 -2.17
N ASN A 481 -12.01 -11.03 -2.65
CA ASN A 481 -12.27 -10.76 -4.07
C ASN A 481 -12.08 -9.27 -4.40
N PRO A 482 -11.33 -8.92 -5.47
CA PRO A 482 -10.66 -9.78 -6.45
C PRO A 482 -9.35 -10.40 -5.93
N VAL A 483 -9.22 -11.72 -6.05
CA VAL A 483 -8.08 -12.50 -5.54
C VAL A 483 -6.71 -11.98 -6.04
N ALA A 484 -6.66 -11.49 -7.27
CA ALA A 484 -5.42 -10.98 -7.87
C ALA A 484 -4.98 -9.61 -7.30
N ILE A 485 -5.90 -8.84 -6.71
CA ILE A 485 -5.70 -7.44 -6.28
C ILE A 485 -5.51 -7.34 -4.78
N LEU A 486 -6.45 -7.88 -4.00
CA LEU A 486 -6.41 -7.74 -2.54
C LEU A 486 -5.32 -8.62 -1.94
N PRO A 487 -4.37 -8.04 -1.19
CA PRO A 487 -3.20 -8.78 -0.69
C PRO A 487 -3.49 -9.65 0.53
N LEU A 488 -4.58 -9.42 1.28
CA LEU A 488 -4.88 -10.13 2.52
C LEU A 488 -5.20 -11.62 2.27
N LEU A 489 -4.78 -12.43 3.22
CA LEU A 489 -5.18 -13.81 3.43
C LEU A 489 -5.35 -14.06 4.92
N GLU A 490 -6.57 -14.30 5.37
CA GLU A 490 -6.83 -14.74 6.73
C GLU A 490 -6.58 -16.26 6.81
N ILE A 491 -5.58 -16.65 7.62
CA ILE A 491 -5.32 -18.07 7.93
C ILE A 491 -6.02 -18.38 9.25
N VAL A 492 -7.05 -19.21 9.19
CA VAL A 492 -7.93 -19.48 10.33
C VAL A 492 -7.56 -20.81 10.97
N ARG A 493 -7.23 -20.74 12.26
CA ARG A 493 -6.91 -21.90 13.09
C ARG A 493 -8.18 -22.48 13.71
N GLY A 494 -8.63 -23.65 13.25
CA GLY A 494 -9.65 -24.45 13.95
C GLY A 494 -9.10 -25.05 15.25
N GLU A 495 -9.97 -25.51 16.13
CA GLU A 495 -9.60 -26.04 17.45
C GLU A 495 -8.56 -27.19 17.38
N GLN A 496 -8.65 -28.02 16.36
CA GLN A 496 -7.77 -29.19 16.19
C GLN A 496 -6.64 -28.96 15.17
N THR A 497 -6.60 -27.83 14.46
CA THR A 497 -5.59 -27.52 13.44
C THR A 497 -4.19 -27.57 14.04
N ASP A 498 -3.30 -28.43 13.49
CA ASP A 498 -1.94 -28.59 13.98
C ASP A 498 -0.98 -27.52 13.44
N ASP A 499 0.18 -27.39 14.09
CA ASP A 499 1.19 -26.40 13.69
C ASP A 499 1.82 -26.69 12.33
N ALA A 500 1.85 -27.94 11.88
CA ALA A 500 2.39 -28.28 10.55
C ALA A 500 1.44 -27.86 9.44
N ALA A 501 0.14 -27.99 9.64
CA ALA A 501 -0.89 -27.47 8.73
C ALA A 501 -0.80 -25.94 8.63
N LEU A 502 -0.71 -25.25 9.77
CA LEU A 502 -0.55 -23.80 9.80
C LEU A 502 0.76 -23.34 9.14
N ALA A 503 1.91 -23.97 9.49
CA ALA A 503 3.20 -23.64 8.91
C ALA A 503 3.18 -23.79 7.38
N THR A 504 2.53 -24.87 6.88
CA THR A 504 2.37 -25.09 5.44
C THR A 504 1.50 -24.02 4.80
N ALA A 505 0.37 -23.66 5.44
CA ALA A 505 -0.51 -22.59 4.98
C ALA A 505 0.23 -21.23 4.89
N PHE A 506 1.01 -20.85 5.92
CA PHE A 506 1.86 -19.66 5.88
C PHE A 506 2.94 -19.74 4.80
N GLY A 507 3.55 -20.90 4.61
CA GLY A 507 4.52 -21.13 3.55
C GLY A 507 3.94 -20.94 2.15
N VAL A 508 2.73 -21.45 1.92
CA VAL A 508 1.96 -21.26 0.67
C VAL A 508 1.60 -19.78 0.52
N ALA A 509 1.03 -19.13 1.53
CA ALA A 509 0.66 -17.72 1.49
C ALA A 509 1.83 -16.82 1.07
N LYS A 510 3.02 -17.07 1.64
CA LYS A 510 4.26 -16.36 1.29
C LYS A 510 4.63 -16.54 -0.18
N LYS A 511 4.57 -17.76 -0.72
CA LYS A 511 4.84 -18.04 -2.14
C LYS A 511 3.79 -17.37 -3.04
N LEU A 512 2.54 -17.31 -2.61
CA LEU A 512 1.45 -16.60 -3.29
C LEU A 512 1.62 -15.08 -3.25
N LYS A 513 2.57 -14.57 -2.48
CA LYS A 513 2.79 -13.14 -2.21
C LYS A 513 1.58 -12.47 -1.56
N LYS A 514 0.94 -13.17 -0.65
CA LYS A 514 -0.15 -12.68 0.17
C LYS A 514 0.33 -12.24 1.55
N THR A 515 -0.36 -11.25 2.12
CA THR A 515 -0.21 -10.83 3.50
C THR A 515 -1.06 -11.73 4.36
N ALA A 516 -0.43 -12.66 5.08
CA ALA A 516 -1.12 -13.63 5.91
C ALA A 516 -1.24 -13.14 7.35
N VAL A 517 -2.44 -13.24 7.91
CA VAL A 517 -2.74 -12.96 9.33
C VAL A 517 -3.35 -14.23 9.94
N LEU A 518 -2.85 -14.62 11.13
CA LEU A 518 -3.42 -15.72 11.88
C LEU A 518 -4.68 -15.26 12.61
N VAL A 519 -5.77 -15.99 12.39
CA VAL A 519 -7.09 -15.70 12.96
C VAL A 519 -7.61 -16.95 13.67
N LYS A 520 -8.24 -16.76 14.84
CA LYS A 520 -8.99 -17.81 15.52
C LYS A 520 -10.27 -18.12 14.76
N ASP A 521 -10.71 -19.37 14.82
CA ASP A 521 -12.01 -19.79 14.30
C ASP A 521 -13.16 -19.08 15.05
N ALA A 522 -13.65 -18.02 14.43
CA ALA A 522 -14.72 -17.17 14.94
C ALA A 522 -15.65 -16.75 13.79
N PRO A 523 -16.95 -16.54 14.01
CA PRO A 523 -17.90 -16.17 12.97
C PRO A 523 -17.46 -14.96 12.18
N ALA A 524 -17.38 -15.10 10.85
CA ALA A 524 -16.99 -14.06 9.86
C ALA A 524 -15.57 -13.47 10.07
N PHE A 525 -14.74 -14.10 10.85
CA PHE A 525 -13.31 -13.81 11.10
C PHE A 525 -13.05 -12.34 11.50
N VAL A 526 -12.18 -11.61 10.79
CA VAL A 526 -11.84 -10.22 11.14
C VAL A 526 -12.54 -9.22 10.22
N VAL A 527 -12.19 -9.23 8.93
CA VAL A 527 -12.64 -8.19 8.00
C VAL A 527 -14.14 -8.18 7.86
N ASN A 528 -14.73 -9.34 7.58
CA ASN A 528 -16.17 -9.42 7.35
C ASN A 528 -16.97 -9.07 8.62
N ARG A 529 -16.48 -9.46 9.80
CA ARG A 529 -17.12 -9.15 11.08
C ARG A 529 -17.15 -7.63 11.33
N ILE A 530 -16.01 -6.94 11.13
CA ILE A 530 -15.92 -5.48 11.32
C ILE A 530 -16.73 -4.74 10.26
N LEU A 531 -16.59 -5.12 8.98
CA LEU A 531 -17.36 -4.49 7.90
C LEU A 531 -18.87 -4.69 8.06
N THR A 532 -19.31 -5.87 8.49
CA THR A 532 -20.74 -6.11 8.76
C THR A 532 -21.23 -5.29 9.94
N ARG A 533 -20.41 -5.07 10.97
CA ARG A 533 -20.76 -4.17 12.08
C ARG A 533 -20.89 -2.74 11.61
N PHE A 534 -19.92 -2.26 10.82
CA PHE A 534 -19.89 -0.92 10.24
C PHE A 534 -21.11 -0.67 9.31
N MET A 535 -21.30 -1.54 8.31
CA MET A 535 -22.40 -1.42 7.35
C MET A 535 -23.77 -1.67 7.98
N GLY A 536 -23.84 -2.56 8.98
CA GLY A 536 -25.05 -2.86 9.73
C GLY A 536 -25.60 -1.64 10.46
N GLU A 537 -24.74 -0.84 11.09
CA GLU A 537 -25.19 0.41 11.73
C GLU A 537 -25.65 1.47 10.74
N ILE A 538 -25.01 1.58 9.56
CA ILE A 538 -25.49 2.44 8.47
C ILE A 538 -26.90 1.99 8.02
N GLN A 539 -27.13 0.68 7.88
CA GLN A 539 -28.45 0.15 7.52
C GLN A 539 -29.47 0.36 8.63
N ASN A 540 -29.09 0.17 9.89
CA ASN A 540 -29.98 0.39 11.04
C ASN A 540 -30.49 1.82 11.09
N VAL A 541 -29.64 2.83 10.92
CA VAL A 541 -30.07 4.23 10.94
C VAL A 541 -30.99 4.57 9.75
N ILE A 542 -30.81 3.92 8.60
CA ILE A 542 -31.72 4.03 7.44
C ILE A 542 -33.06 3.38 7.76
N ASP A 543 -33.06 2.16 8.32
CA ASP A 543 -34.26 1.43 8.73
C ASP A 543 -35.07 2.21 9.79
N GLU A 544 -34.38 2.94 10.69
CA GLU A 544 -34.97 3.77 11.73
C GLU A 544 -35.55 5.11 11.21
N GLY A 545 -35.18 5.55 10.00
CA GLY A 545 -35.77 6.74 9.36
C GLY A 545 -34.79 7.79 8.84
N THR A 546 -33.48 7.63 9.09
CA THR A 546 -32.48 8.56 8.56
C THR A 546 -32.37 8.42 7.03
N PRO A 547 -32.42 9.51 6.24
CA PRO A 547 -32.28 9.45 4.79
C PRO A 547 -30.96 8.79 4.36
N VAL A 548 -31.02 7.97 3.31
CA VAL A 548 -29.85 7.28 2.74
C VAL A 548 -28.67 8.23 2.50
N ALA A 549 -28.95 9.40 1.89
CA ALA A 549 -27.91 10.39 1.59
C ALA A 549 -27.20 10.93 2.86
N VAL A 550 -27.90 11.07 3.97
CA VAL A 550 -27.33 11.50 5.25
C VAL A 550 -26.47 10.39 5.86
N ALA A 551 -26.98 9.17 5.85
CA ALA A 551 -26.27 7.99 6.38
C ALA A 551 -24.96 7.72 5.62
N GLU A 552 -24.97 7.80 4.29
CA GLU A 552 -23.80 7.63 3.43
C GLU A 552 -22.76 8.73 3.66
N LYS A 553 -23.21 9.98 3.69
CA LYS A 553 -22.35 11.15 3.86
C LYS A 553 -21.70 11.23 5.24
N ALA A 554 -22.33 10.67 6.24
CA ALA A 554 -21.85 10.67 7.63
C ALA A 554 -20.41 10.14 7.76
N VAL A 555 -20.01 9.18 6.92
CA VAL A 555 -18.71 8.52 6.97
C VAL A 555 -17.71 9.00 5.89
N GLU A 556 -18.07 9.98 5.05
CA GLU A 556 -17.15 10.61 4.09
C GLU A 556 -15.85 11.13 4.75
N PRO A 557 -15.90 11.74 5.97
CA PRO A 557 -14.67 12.22 6.63
C PRO A 557 -13.63 11.14 6.94
N LEU A 558 -13.99 9.86 6.86
CA LEU A 558 -13.03 8.75 6.96
C LEU A 558 -12.16 8.60 5.70
N GLY A 559 -12.55 9.21 4.58
CA GLY A 559 -11.83 9.08 3.32
C GLY A 559 -11.84 7.66 2.76
N LEU A 560 -12.92 6.92 2.97
CA LEU A 560 -13.08 5.55 2.44
C LEU A 560 -13.12 5.57 0.91
N PRO A 561 -12.58 4.54 0.23
CA PRO A 561 -12.54 4.50 -1.23
C PRO A 561 -13.92 4.40 -1.88
N MET A 562 -14.92 3.96 -1.13
CA MET A 562 -16.32 3.83 -1.55
C MET A 562 -17.24 4.14 -0.39
N SER A 563 -18.44 4.62 -0.69
CA SER A 563 -19.49 4.75 0.32
C SER A 563 -20.00 3.36 0.76
N PRO A 564 -20.59 3.23 1.95
CA PRO A 564 -21.03 1.94 2.51
C PRO A 564 -21.95 1.13 1.59
N LEU A 565 -22.96 1.76 0.99
CA LEU A 565 -23.92 1.05 0.13
C LEU A 565 -23.30 0.72 -1.25
N VAL A 566 -22.37 1.53 -1.77
CA VAL A 566 -21.59 1.18 -2.97
C VAL A 566 -20.67 -0.02 -2.69
N LEU A 567 -20.08 -0.10 -1.51
CA LEU A 567 -19.32 -1.27 -1.09
C LEU A 567 -20.21 -2.51 -0.99
N LEU A 568 -21.42 -2.37 -0.45
CA LEU A 568 -22.39 -3.46 -0.36
C LEU A 568 -22.82 -3.96 -1.75
N GLU A 569 -22.97 -3.06 -2.74
CA GLU A 569 -23.21 -3.45 -4.15
C GLU A 569 -22.05 -4.27 -4.73
N LEU A 570 -20.81 -3.84 -4.46
CA LEU A 570 -19.60 -4.54 -4.94
C LEU A 570 -19.49 -5.94 -4.34
N VAL A 571 -19.79 -6.11 -3.06
CA VAL A 571 -19.83 -7.41 -2.37
C VAL A 571 -21.00 -8.25 -2.85
N GLY A 572 -22.10 -7.61 -3.16
CA GLY A 572 -23.40 -8.21 -3.51
C GLY A 572 -24.37 -8.23 -2.32
N PRO A 573 -25.55 -7.58 -2.44
CA PRO A 573 -26.51 -7.47 -1.34
C PRO A 573 -26.92 -8.83 -0.73
N ALA A 574 -27.07 -9.87 -1.55
CA ALA A 574 -27.40 -11.22 -1.08
C ALA A 574 -26.30 -11.84 -0.20
N ILE A 575 -25.02 -11.57 -0.53
CA ILE A 575 -23.88 -12.02 0.28
C ILE A 575 -23.85 -11.23 1.58
N GLY A 576 -24.02 -9.90 1.53
CA GLY A 576 -24.10 -9.06 2.71
C GLY A 576 -25.21 -9.47 3.67
N LEU A 577 -26.40 -9.77 3.14
CA LEU A 577 -27.53 -10.29 3.92
C LEU A 577 -27.19 -11.62 4.61
N HIS A 578 -26.64 -12.57 3.87
CA HIS A 578 -26.26 -13.89 4.39
C HIS A 578 -25.23 -13.79 5.54
N VAL A 579 -24.22 -12.93 5.40
CA VAL A 579 -23.23 -12.70 6.45
C VAL A 579 -23.88 -12.03 7.67
N SER A 580 -24.78 -11.05 7.47
CA SER A 580 -25.54 -10.41 8.55
C SER A 580 -26.41 -11.43 9.30
N GLU A 581 -27.08 -12.32 8.62
CA GLU A 581 -27.88 -13.41 9.22
C GLU A 581 -26.99 -14.38 10.04
N THR A 582 -25.82 -14.72 9.51
CA THR A 582 -24.85 -15.61 10.19
C THR A 582 -24.33 -14.96 11.47
N LEU A 583 -23.96 -13.68 11.41
CA LEU A 583 -23.50 -12.94 12.58
C LEU A 583 -24.63 -12.66 13.59
N ASN A 584 -25.84 -12.38 13.14
CA ASN A 584 -26.99 -12.23 14.03
C ASN A 584 -27.31 -13.52 14.80
N ARG A 585 -27.20 -14.68 14.14
CA ARG A 585 -27.37 -15.99 14.84
C ARG A 585 -26.29 -16.23 15.88
N ALA A 586 -25.05 -15.84 15.58
CA ALA A 586 -23.93 -16.01 16.50
C ALA A 586 -23.92 -14.98 17.65
N PHE A 587 -24.33 -13.75 17.35
CA PHE A 587 -24.27 -12.60 18.25
C PHE A 587 -25.51 -11.71 18.12
N PRO A 588 -26.70 -12.18 18.58
CA PRO A 588 -27.98 -11.50 18.36
C PRO A 588 -28.07 -10.10 19.01
N ASP A 589 -27.31 -9.89 20.10
CA ASP A 589 -27.29 -8.60 20.80
C ASP A 589 -26.39 -7.56 20.13
N ARG A 590 -25.61 -7.92 19.12
CA ARG A 590 -24.60 -7.06 18.48
C ARG A 590 -24.84 -6.83 17.00
N PHE A 591 -25.42 -7.79 16.32
CA PHE A 591 -25.67 -7.74 14.87
C PHE A 591 -27.15 -7.86 14.59
N THR A 592 -27.64 -7.02 13.71
CA THR A 592 -29.02 -7.00 13.24
C THR A 592 -29.10 -7.40 11.78
N VAL A 593 -30.27 -7.81 11.34
CA VAL A 593 -30.57 -8.06 9.93
C VAL A 593 -31.51 -6.96 9.44
N SER A 594 -31.03 -6.12 8.52
CA SER A 594 -31.82 -5.02 7.98
C SER A 594 -33.03 -5.53 7.16
N PRO A 595 -34.26 -5.15 7.53
CA PRO A 595 -35.44 -5.50 6.74
C PRO A 595 -35.43 -4.83 5.36
N ASN A 596 -34.83 -3.64 5.22
CA ASN A 596 -34.69 -2.97 3.95
C ASN A 596 -33.71 -3.71 3.03
N LEU A 597 -32.56 -4.17 3.55
CA LEU A 597 -31.65 -5.00 2.78
C LEU A 597 -32.33 -6.31 2.33
N ALA A 598 -33.07 -6.96 3.22
CA ALA A 598 -33.82 -8.16 2.89
C ALA A 598 -34.87 -7.92 1.78
N ALA A 599 -35.54 -6.76 1.78
CA ALA A 599 -36.48 -6.36 0.73
C ALA A 599 -35.79 -6.15 -0.63
N VAL A 600 -34.63 -5.47 -0.63
CA VAL A 600 -33.82 -5.24 -1.84
C VAL A 600 -33.36 -6.58 -2.46
N VAL A 601 -32.86 -7.51 -1.63
CA VAL A 601 -32.45 -8.85 -2.06
C VAL A 601 -33.65 -9.65 -2.61
N LYS A 602 -34.79 -9.62 -1.90
CA LYS A 602 -36.01 -10.31 -2.33
C LYS A 602 -36.56 -9.78 -3.66
N ALA A 603 -36.38 -8.48 -3.93
CA ALA A 603 -36.75 -7.86 -5.20
C ALA A 603 -35.76 -8.17 -6.35
N GLY A 604 -34.69 -8.94 -6.09
CA GLY A 604 -33.67 -9.29 -7.08
C GLY A 604 -32.79 -8.14 -7.53
N LYS A 605 -32.73 -7.06 -6.76
CA LYS A 605 -31.91 -5.89 -7.06
C LYS A 605 -30.43 -6.20 -6.82
N ARG A 606 -29.57 -5.66 -7.69
CA ARG A 606 -28.10 -5.84 -7.61
C ARG A 606 -27.42 -4.85 -6.70
N GLY A 607 -28.13 -3.78 -6.29
CA GLY A 607 -27.62 -2.72 -5.44
C GLY A 607 -28.68 -1.70 -5.09
N PHE A 608 -28.23 -0.58 -4.54
CA PHE A 608 -29.08 0.55 -4.13
C PHE A 608 -29.13 1.66 -5.18
N TYR A 609 -28.19 1.67 -6.14
CA TYR A 609 -27.99 2.79 -7.06
C TYR A 609 -28.15 2.40 -8.53
N VAL A 610 -28.50 3.42 -9.33
CA VAL A 610 -28.37 3.46 -10.78
C VAL A 610 -27.26 4.42 -11.17
N TYR A 611 -26.63 4.23 -12.34
CA TYR A 611 -25.44 4.97 -12.78
C TYR A 611 -25.64 5.65 -14.14
N ASP A 612 -26.88 5.94 -14.52
CA ASP A 612 -27.23 6.48 -15.84
C ASP A 612 -26.60 7.88 -16.09
N SER A 613 -26.43 8.66 -15.03
CA SER A 613 -25.76 9.98 -15.08
C SER A 613 -24.22 9.90 -14.96
N GLY A 614 -23.66 8.69 -14.79
CA GLY A 614 -22.25 8.47 -14.48
C GLY A 614 -21.90 8.68 -13.00
N LYS A 615 -22.88 8.98 -12.15
CA LYS A 615 -22.78 9.04 -10.69
C LYS A 615 -23.79 8.10 -10.05
N PRO A 616 -23.53 7.59 -8.83
CA PRO A 616 -24.51 6.80 -8.11
C PRO A 616 -25.72 7.67 -7.72
N GLU A 617 -26.91 7.31 -8.19
CA GLU A 617 -28.20 7.89 -7.82
C GLU A 617 -29.08 6.79 -7.25
N LEU A 618 -29.76 7.05 -6.11
CA LEU A 618 -30.63 6.05 -5.49
C LEU A 618 -31.66 5.55 -6.50
N ASP A 619 -31.70 4.25 -6.76
CA ASP A 619 -32.67 3.62 -7.66
C ASP A 619 -34.09 3.91 -7.17
N PRO A 620 -34.95 4.58 -7.98
CA PRO A 620 -36.33 4.89 -7.58
C PRO A 620 -37.15 3.64 -7.16
N GLU A 621 -36.90 2.49 -7.78
CA GLU A 621 -37.54 1.24 -7.40
C GLU A 621 -37.06 0.74 -6.04
N VAL A 622 -35.77 0.89 -5.74
CA VAL A 622 -35.25 0.60 -4.40
C VAL A 622 -35.78 1.59 -3.37
N ALA A 623 -35.79 2.88 -3.70
CA ALA A 623 -36.36 3.91 -2.81
C ALA A 623 -37.81 3.59 -2.40
N ALA A 624 -38.62 3.05 -3.34
CA ALA A 624 -39.99 2.62 -3.06
C ALA A 624 -40.11 1.37 -2.17
N LEU A 625 -39.04 0.56 -2.07
CA LEU A 625 -38.99 -0.61 -1.20
C LEU A 625 -38.61 -0.25 0.24
N LEU A 626 -37.85 0.85 0.41
CA LEU A 626 -37.32 1.23 1.73
C LEU A 626 -38.46 1.69 2.65
N LYS A 627 -38.61 0.96 3.75
CA LYS A 627 -39.48 1.39 4.84
C LYS A 627 -38.70 2.35 5.73
N GLN A 628 -39.29 3.51 5.96
CA GLN A 628 -38.69 4.52 6.85
C GLN A 628 -39.39 4.48 8.22
N GLY A 629 -38.57 4.47 9.26
CA GLY A 629 -39.00 4.73 10.61
C GLY A 629 -39.12 6.27 10.89
N ASP A 630 -39.24 6.63 12.15
CA ASP A 630 -39.46 8.00 12.58
C ASP A 630 -38.24 8.70 13.21
N VAL A 631 -37.09 8.02 13.25
CA VAL A 631 -35.85 8.54 13.87
C VAL A 631 -34.91 9.06 12.79
N VAL A 632 -34.70 10.38 12.76
CA VAL A 632 -33.79 11.04 11.84
C VAL A 632 -32.59 11.56 12.61
N LEU A 633 -31.39 11.03 12.29
CA LEU A 633 -30.12 11.44 12.87
C LEU A 633 -29.38 12.42 11.97
N THR A 634 -28.51 13.26 12.57
CA THR A 634 -27.55 14.07 11.83
C THR A 634 -26.37 13.24 11.35
N GLU A 635 -25.60 13.74 10.37
CA GLU A 635 -24.36 13.09 9.89
C GLU A 635 -23.39 12.79 11.05
N GLU A 636 -23.25 13.71 12.01
CA GLU A 636 -22.38 13.51 13.17
C GLU A 636 -22.88 12.40 14.10
N GLN A 637 -24.18 12.39 14.40
CA GLN A 637 -24.80 11.35 15.24
C GLN A 637 -24.69 9.96 14.59
N VAL A 638 -24.89 9.88 13.28
CA VAL A 638 -24.71 8.62 12.54
C VAL A 638 -23.25 8.16 12.64
N ARG A 639 -22.30 9.05 12.36
CA ARG A 639 -20.88 8.74 12.42
C ARG A 639 -20.46 8.27 13.81
N ASP A 640 -20.85 8.97 14.86
CA ASP A 640 -20.54 8.60 16.24
C ASP A 640 -21.09 7.22 16.58
N ARG A 641 -22.35 6.95 16.24
CA ARG A 641 -22.98 5.65 16.48
C ARG A 641 -22.26 4.51 15.76
N VAL A 642 -21.90 4.70 14.49
CA VAL A 642 -21.18 3.71 13.69
C VAL A 642 -19.80 3.45 14.27
N LEU A 643 -19.05 4.48 14.63
CA LEU A 643 -17.71 4.35 15.18
C LEU A 643 -17.71 3.74 16.58
N ASP A 644 -18.66 4.08 17.44
CA ASP A 644 -18.82 3.46 18.76
C ASP A 644 -19.10 1.95 18.65
N ALA A 645 -19.98 1.57 17.75
CA ALA A 645 -20.33 0.18 17.50
C ALA A 645 -19.13 -0.63 16.99
N VAL A 646 -18.36 -0.06 16.07
CA VAL A 646 -17.14 -0.69 15.54
C VAL A 646 -16.07 -0.79 16.62
N ALA A 647 -15.87 0.25 17.44
CA ALA A 647 -14.91 0.21 18.55
C ALA A 647 -15.27 -0.88 19.57
N GLN A 648 -16.54 -1.00 19.93
CA GLN A 648 -17.03 -2.06 20.81
C GLN A 648 -16.75 -3.45 20.22
N GLU A 649 -17.05 -3.66 18.94
CA GLU A 649 -16.82 -4.94 18.28
C GLU A 649 -15.33 -5.31 18.22
N ILE A 650 -14.46 -4.34 17.89
CA ILE A 650 -13.00 -4.53 17.90
C ILE A 650 -12.53 -4.94 19.30
N ARG A 651 -13.05 -4.30 20.36
CA ARG A 651 -12.69 -4.66 21.74
C ARG A 651 -13.08 -6.08 22.06
N LEU A 652 -14.30 -6.49 21.74
CA LEU A 652 -14.78 -7.85 21.94
C LEU A 652 -13.94 -8.88 21.17
N MET A 653 -13.57 -8.59 19.93
CA MET A 653 -12.70 -9.46 19.13
C MET A 653 -11.32 -9.65 19.76
N LEU A 654 -10.74 -8.60 20.35
CA LEU A 654 -9.46 -8.68 21.07
C LEU A 654 -9.61 -9.48 22.38
N ASP A 655 -10.67 -9.25 23.13
CA ASP A 655 -10.96 -9.97 24.37
C ASP A 655 -11.28 -11.47 24.12
N GLU A 656 -11.89 -11.79 22.98
CA GLU A 656 -12.13 -13.15 22.48
C GLU A 656 -10.87 -13.81 21.88
N ASN A 657 -9.77 -13.07 21.75
CA ASN A 657 -8.52 -13.49 21.09
C ASN A 657 -8.73 -13.96 19.65
N VAL A 658 -9.57 -13.28 18.90
CA VAL A 658 -9.77 -13.57 17.46
C VAL A 658 -8.48 -13.33 16.69
N VAL A 659 -7.74 -12.31 17.06
CA VAL A 659 -6.37 -12.01 16.63
C VAL A 659 -5.49 -11.71 17.84
N ALA A 660 -4.18 -11.70 17.67
CA ALA A 660 -3.24 -11.47 18.76
C ALA A 660 -3.28 -10.03 19.29
N GLU A 661 -3.38 -9.03 18.40
CA GLU A 661 -3.26 -7.62 18.75
C GLU A 661 -4.09 -6.74 17.82
N ALA A 662 -4.36 -5.49 18.22
CA ALA A 662 -5.05 -4.48 17.43
C ALA A 662 -4.35 -4.21 16.07
N GLN A 663 -3.03 -4.33 16.02
CA GLN A 663 -2.23 -4.20 14.81
C GLN A 663 -2.60 -5.23 13.72
N ASP A 664 -3.06 -6.41 14.09
CA ASP A 664 -3.53 -7.43 13.14
C ASP A 664 -4.87 -7.02 12.53
N ILE A 665 -5.75 -6.38 13.31
CA ILE A 665 -7.01 -5.82 12.83
C ILE A 665 -6.73 -4.74 11.78
N ASP A 666 -5.83 -3.79 12.10
CA ASP A 666 -5.46 -2.73 11.16
C ASP A 666 -4.85 -3.29 9.87
N LEU A 667 -3.95 -4.27 9.99
CA LEU A 667 -3.36 -4.95 8.84
C LEU A 667 -4.42 -5.65 7.98
N CYS A 668 -5.37 -6.34 8.60
CA CYS A 668 -6.49 -6.98 7.90
C CYS A 668 -7.35 -5.94 7.15
N LEU A 669 -7.72 -4.84 7.79
CA LEU A 669 -8.59 -3.84 7.16
C LEU A 669 -7.88 -3.07 6.03
N ILE A 670 -6.60 -2.68 6.21
CA ILE A 670 -5.82 -2.01 5.17
C ILE A 670 -5.65 -2.93 3.95
N THR A 671 -5.34 -4.20 4.16
CA THR A 671 -4.97 -5.11 3.07
C THR A 671 -6.13 -5.94 2.51
N GLY A 672 -7.22 -6.07 3.25
CA GLY A 672 -8.40 -6.85 2.87
C GLY A 672 -9.62 -6.02 2.49
N ALA A 673 -9.81 -4.86 3.11
CA ALA A 673 -10.95 -3.99 2.87
C ALA A 673 -10.60 -2.65 2.20
N GLY A 674 -9.31 -2.38 1.96
CA GLY A 674 -8.87 -1.09 1.43
C GLY A 674 -9.09 0.06 2.41
N TRP A 675 -9.08 -0.21 3.72
CA TRP A 675 -9.20 0.84 4.73
C TRP A 675 -8.11 1.89 4.54
N PRO A 676 -8.41 3.18 4.70
CA PRO A 676 -7.49 4.24 4.30
C PRO A 676 -6.13 4.16 5.01
N PHE A 677 -5.07 4.12 4.21
CA PHE A 677 -3.70 4.04 4.68
C PHE A 677 -3.31 5.27 5.53
N HIS A 678 -3.80 6.46 5.14
CA HIS A 678 -3.53 7.71 5.85
C HIS A 678 -4.15 7.77 7.26
N LEU A 679 -5.14 6.92 7.55
CA LEU A 679 -5.68 6.77 8.91
C LEU A 679 -4.81 5.86 9.79
N GLY A 680 -3.89 5.09 9.21
CA GLY A 680 -3.09 4.09 9.91
C GLY A 680 -3.80 2.74 10.09
N GLY A 681 -5.02 2.61 9.59
CA GLY A 681 -5.96 1.58 9.94
C GLY A 681 -7.12 2.18 10.73
N ILE A 682 -7.95 1.33 11.32
CA ILE A 682 -9.11 1.79 12.10
C ILE A 682 -8.77 2.14 13.54
N THR A 683 -7.92 1.33 14.21
CA THR A 683 -7.65 1.50 15.64
C THR A 683 -6.90 2.79 15.96
N PRO A 684 -5.89 3.26 15.17
CA PRO A 684 -5.29 4.57 15.38
C PRO A 684 -6.26 5.72 15.21
N TYR A 685 -7.19 5.61 14.25
CA TYR A 685 -8.21 6.62 14.03
C TYR A 685 -9.16 6.72 15.23
N LEU A 686 -9.68 5.58 15.72
CA LEU A 686 -10.57 5.52 16.89
C LEU A 686 -9.89 6.08 18.14
N ASP A 687 -8.59 5.81 18.31
CA ASP A 687 -7.80 6.34 19.43
C ASP A 687 -7.64 7.87 19.36
N ARG A 688 -7.32 8.41 18.16
CA ARG A 688 -7.16 9.86 17.97
C ARG A 688 -8.47 10.63 18.12
N ALA A 689 -9.57 10.04 17.67
CA ALA A 689 -10.91 10.62 17.77
C ALA A 689 -11.55 10.48 19.17
N GLY A 690 -10.85 9.83 20.14
CA GLY A 690 -11.36 9.57 21.48
C GLY A 690 -12.49 8.55 21.56
N VAL A 691 -12.80 7.90 20.42
CA VAL A 691 -13.91 6.93 20.33
C VAL A 691 -13.60 5.67 21.12
N SER A 692 -12.35 5.18 21.08
CA SER A 692 -11.93 3.97 21.80
C SER A 692 -12.15 4.12 23.32
N GLU A 693 -11.75 5.23 23.91
CA GLU A 693 -11.95 5.50 25.34
C GLU A 693 -13.43 5.72 25.67
N ARG A 694 -14.17 6.50 24.84
CA ARG A 694 -15.60 6.74 25.01
C ARG A 694 -16.41 5.45 24.95
N ALA A 695 -16.16 4.59 23.96
CA ALA A 695 -16.98 3.41 23.71
C ALA A 695 -16.55 2.17 24.50
N THR A 696 -15.24 2.06 24.87
CA THR A 696 -14.68 0.84 25.45
C THR A 696 -13.89 1.05 26.76
N GLY A 697 -13.75 2.30 27.21
CA GLY A 697 -13.03 2.66 28.44
C GLY A 697 -11.51 2.67 28.34
N LYS A 698 -10.91 2.27 27.20
CA LYS A 698 -9.44 2.25 27.00
C LYS A 698 -9.06 2.34 25.53
N ARG A 699 -7.86 2.83 25.27
CA ARG A 699 -7.26 2.87 23.92
C ARG A 699 -7.01 1.45 23.39
N PHE A 700 -6.88 1.33 22.07
CA PHE A 700 -6.46 0.10 21.38
C PHE A 700 -4.94 -0.01 21.31
N LEU A 701 -4.26 1.10 21.07
CA LEU A 701 -2.81 1.17 20.95
C LEU A 701 -2.22 1.94 22.14
N GLU A 702 -0.97 1.63 22.47
CA GLU A 702 -0.23 2.37 23.49
C GLU A 702 -0.01 3.84 23.06
N ALA A 703 0.12 4.71 24.04
CA ALA A 703 0.43 6.13 23.78
C ALA A 703 1.77 6.25 23.04
N GLY A 704 1.80 7.07 21.99
CA GLY A 704 2.96 7.20 21.11
C GLY A 704 3.00 6.23 19.94
N VAL A 705 2.19 5.18 19.93
CA VAL A 705 2.00 4.33 18.76
C VAL A 705 0.97 4.98 17.83
N ALA A 706 1.35 5.23 16.57
CA ALA A 706 0.52 5.93 15.58
C ALA A 706 -0.02 7.32 16.04
N SER A 707 0.63 7.92 17.02
CA SER A 707 0.27 9.22 17.59
C SER A 707 1.54 10.01 17.97
N VAL A 708 1.41 11.31 18.23
CA VAL A 708 2.54 12.11 18.73
C VAL A 708 3.01 11.52 20.06
N PRO A 709 4.33 11.31 20.26
CA PRO A 709 4.85 10.81 21.55
C PRO A 709 4.46 11.74 22.69
N ALA A 710 4.12 11.17 23.82
CA ALA A 710 3.71 11.92 25.03
C ALA A 710 4.84 12.81 25.57
#